data_9e3cb88e320cfaa3099afc636684b755
#
_entry.id   9e3cb88e320cfaa3099afc636684b755
#
_cell.length_a   1.000
_cell.length_b   1.000
_cell.length_c   1.000
_cell.angle_alpha   90.00
_cell.angle_beta   90.00
_cell.angle_gamma   90.00
#
_symmetry.space_group_name_H-M   'P 1'
#
loop_
_entity.id
_entity.type
_entity.pdbx_description
1 polymer ?
#
loop_
_entity_poly.entity_id
_entity_poly.type
_entity_poly.pdbx_seq_one_letter_code
_entity_poly.pdbx_strand_id
1 'polypeptide(L)'
;MLRIGRGRKSISQKKGRIIAALIIVIPMIFTGLISFIVDWLWFDEIGYVAVFFTKLFTQIKIGLPVFVVVTLLVGFYLHNVRKGYFTKIVSSEETNLKRLRIYTGLLSVIFGAFAAIFAMKVLWFPFLQYMSATDFNIKDPIFGKDVSFYVFKLEFLQMINQLVIALTIIIVAITVIYYLILLSMRTPDPLPDENDANEYSYVNESDFSDFKDFNGIAGEIFKKIFVNHRNPGVNRRAATPGRAYFNKIVDIAKHQYMALGVFFFLMLSVNFYLQQFELLHAHRGVVYGAGYTDLNVTLWIYRILMAISILGAVLVVPMIRKRIYKKILYIPAAMIIIGILGFGVTAAVQNFVVSPDEINKESKYLKRNIEFTQYAYDLDNVDVKSFAAENSLTADDIKNNNQTISNIRINDYKPVKTFYNQTQSIRQYYTFNDVDVDRYNIDGEITQSYMSVREIDESKINDTWLNRHLKYTHGYGATLSRVDTVTPSGQPSVMIKNIPPETDKKELKITRPEVYFGELSNDYILVDTKEDEFDYPDGNDNKYTRYEGHAGIKLNPFNRLVFSIKESSLKILVSSNIKSDSRIIINRNVVERIRKIMPYLTYEDDPYAVNINGKLYWMMDAYTTSDMYPYSEPFVGDDVGGNYIRNSIKVVVDAYNGDTKFYVVDKQDPLAKTYQKIFPSLFKDIEKMPKDLRSHMRYPHALFKIQSEIYTRYHMNDVKVFYQKEDLWDVAKQIYGTEEVTMEPNYFVAKLPGEKDAEFISTIPFTPKGKNNMTALMVARNDGKDYGNLVVYQFPKSKTVYGPMQIEAQIDQNTEISQDFSLWNSAGSQYSRGNLFVVPIESSLLYVEPVYLEASNSAIPEVKRVIIAYGDKIAYEATLKEALQSLFGEEAGDSYTQGIDTKGKGKTSGDDKNSSSSAEEDESVASLIDKANKAFEDGEKALKDGNWKDYGDKMDELSDLLKKLKDK
;
A
#
# COMPACT_ATOMS: atom_id res chain seq x y z
N MET A 1 38.01 -69.95 6.21
CA MET A 1 38.66 -68.74 5.63
C MET A 1 37.64 -67.61 5.35
N LEU A 2 37.93 -66.50 5.88
CA LEU A 2 37.45 -65.14 5.59
C LEU A 2 35.96 -64.77 5.82
N ARG A 3 35.67 -64.29 7.06
CA ARG A 3 34.65 -63.33 7.35
C ARG A 3 35.33 -61.96 7.42
N ILE A 4 35.28 -61.17 6.36
CA ILE A 4 35.64 -59.72 6.36
C ILE A 4 34.66 -59.00 5.45
N GLY A 5 33.93 -57.99 5.96
CA GLY A 5 33.36 -56.96 5.09
C GLY A 5 31.95 -56.48 5.35
N ARG A 6 31.44 -56.35 6.59
CA ARG A 6 30.16 -55.65 6.85
C ARG A 6 30.25 -54.32 7.63
N GLY A 7 31.43 -53.93 8.11
CA GLY A 7 31.59 -52.72 8.95
C GLY A 7 31.85 -51.42 8.21
N ARG A 8 32.35 -51.43 6.97
CA ARG A 8 32.82 -50.23 6.25
C ARG A 8 31.72 -49.46 5.47
N LYS A 9 30.63 -50.12 5.05
CA LYS A 9 29.56 -49.44 4.26
C LYS A 9 28.68 -48.47 5.09
N SER A 10 28.48 -48.66 6.38
CA SER A 10 27.60 -47.83 7.22
C SER A 10 28.23 -46.48 7.60
N ILE A 11 29.56 -46.43 7.72
CA ILE A 11 30.28 -45.17 8.07
C ILE A 11 30.38 -44.24 6.82
N SER A 12 30.51 -44.82 5.63
CA SER A 12 30.53 -44.07 4.35
C SER A 12 29.18 -43.39 4.06
N GLN A 13 28.07 -44.10 4.26
CA GLN A 13 26.71 -43.53 4.03
C GLN A 13 26.32 -42.42 5.03
N LYS A 14 26.76 -42.51 6.28
CA LYS A 14 26.54 -41.44 7.29
C LYS A 14 27.37 -40.19 6.98
N LYS A 15 28.64 -40.39 6.59
CA LYS A 15 29.48 -39.25 6.13
C LYS A 15 28.90 -38.60 4.87
N GLY A 16 28.41 -39.36 3.91
CA GLY A 16 27.77 -38.85 2.69
C GLY A 16 26.51 -37.98 2.99
N ARG A 17 25.64 -38.42 3.92
CA ARG A 17 24.45 -37.67 4.34
C ARG A 17 24.80 -36.38 5.08
N ILE A 18 25.85 -36.38 5.91
CA ILE A 18 26.33 -35.17 6.60
C ILE A 18 26.93 -34.22 5.58
N ILE A 19 27.71 -34.70 4.64
CA ILE A 19 28.27 -33.84 3.54
C ILE A 19 27.16 -33.28 2.68
N ALA A 20 26.15 -34.07 2.30
CA ALA A 20 24.99 -33.58 1.55
C ALA A 20 24.20 -32.52 2.32
N ALA A 21 24.00 -32.69 3.62
CA ALA A 21 23.37 -31.68 4.48
C ALA A 21 24.21 -30.40 4.57
N LEU A 22 25.54 -30.52 4.70
CA LEU A 22 26.44 -29.36 4.72
C LEU A 22 26.49 -28.62 3.39
N ILE A 23 26.42 -29.33 2.26
CA ILE A 23 26.37 -28.73 0.91
C ILE A 23 25.10 -27.87 0.72
N ILE A 24 23.99 -28.17 1.42
CA ILE A 24 22.75 -27.37 1.35
C ILE A 24 22.77 -26.24 2.37
N VAL A 25 23.20 -26.52 3.60
CA VAL A 25 23.11 -25.58 4.73
C VAL A 25 24.15 -24.45 4.61
N ILE A 26 25.37 -24.78 4.18
CA ILE A 26 26.45 -23.77 4.04
C ILE A 26 26.11 -22.69 3.02
N PRO A 27 25.67 -22.99 1.78
CA PRO A 27 25.23 -21.96 0.85
C PRO A 27 24.06 -21.12 1.38
N MET A 28 23.11 -21.73 2.06
CA MET A 28 21.96 -21.03 2.62
C MET A 28 22.36 -20.04 3.73
N ILE A 29 23.30 -20.41 4.60
CA ILE A 29 23.86 -19.51 5.60
C ILE A 29 24.68 -18.42 4.93
N PHE A 30 25.47 -18.78 3.91
CA PHE A 30 26.31 -17.85 3.19
C PHE A 30 25.51 -16.79 2.41
N THR A 31 24.45 -17.18 1.69
CA THR A 31 23.56 -16.23 1.00
C THR A 31 22.83 -15.34 2.00
N GLY A 32 22.40 -15.87 3.14
CA GLY A 32 21.82 -15.08 4.23
C GLY A 32 22.79 -14.06 4.81
N LEU A 33 24.06 -14.43 4.98
CA LEU A 33 25.11 -13.53 5.45
C LEU A 33 25.43 -12.42 4.44
N ILE A 34 25.49 -12.75 3.14
CA ILE A 34 25.69 -11.78 2.07
C ILE A 34 24.54 -10.75 2.04
N SER A 35 23.29 -11.20 2.08
CA SER A 35 22.13 -10.30 2.12
C SER A 35 22.16 -9.38 3.35
N PHE A 36 22.52 -9.93 4.51
CA PHE A 36 22.70 -9.15 5.74
C PHE A 36 23.78 -8.06 5.60
N ILE A 37 24.94 -8.39 5.01
CA ILE A 37 26.04 -7.44 4.79
C ILE A 37 25.60 -6.34 3.82
N VAL A 38 24.91 -6.70 2.72
CA VAL A 38 24.41 -5.72 1.73
C VAL A 38 23.39 -4.78 2.37
N ASP A 39 22.44 -5.31 3.16
CA ASP A 39 21.46 -4.47 3.84
C ASP A 39 22.13 -3.52 4.86
N TRP A 40 23.11 -4.02 5.62
CA TRP A 40 23.87 -3.17 6.54
C TRP A 40 24.61 -2.06 5.81
N LEU A 41 25.35 -2.38 4.73
CA LEU A 41 26.08 -1.40 3.92
C LEU A 41 25.14 -0.37 3.31
N TRP A 42 23.96 -0.78 2.89
CA TRP A 42 22.97 0.12 2.32
C TRP A 42 22.34 1.04 3.35
N PHE A 43 21.97 0.53 4.53
CA PHE A 43 21.46 1.36 5.62
C PHE A 43 22.50 2.34 6.16
N ASP A 44 23.78 1.99 6.09
CA ASP A 44 24.90 2.87 6.44
C ASP A 44 25.06 3.99 5.38
N GLU A 45 24.99 3.64 4.10
CA GLU A 45 25.07 4.60 3.00
C GLU A 45 23.96 5.65 3.07
N ILE A 46 22.72 5.25 3.34
CA ILE A 46 21.59 6.18 3.41
C ILE A 46 21.46 6.91 4.76
N GLY A 47 22.37 6.67 5.72
CA GLY A 47 22.36 7.31 7.04
C GLY A 47 21.34 6.77 8.04
N TYR A 48 20.68 5.64 7.77
CA TYR A 48 19.66 5.01 8.64
C TYR A 48 20.13 3.73 9.31
N VAL A 49 21.44 3.58 9.53
CA VAL A 49 22.01 2.39 10.21
C VAL A 49 21.39 2.13 11.59
N ALA A 50 20.90 3.17 12.28
CA ALA A 50 20.21 3.04 13.56
C ALA A 50 18.88 2.25 13.43
N VAL A 51 18.15 2.41 12.32
CA VAL A 51 16.91 1.65 12.03
C VAL A 51 17.24 0.17 11.88
N PHE A 52 18.29 -0.14 11.12
CA PHE A 52 18.76 -1.52 10.93
C PHE A 52 19.16 -2.17 12.25
N PHE A 53 19.93 -1.47 13.10
CA PHE A 53 20.34 -2.01 14.39
C PHE A 53 19.19 -2.10 15.41
N THR A 54 18.20 -1.20 15.38
CA THR A 54 17.00 -1.29 16.22
C THR A 54 16.29 -2.62 15.98
N LYS A 55 16.09 -2.98 14.71
CA LYS A 55 15.53 -4.28 14.32
C LYS A 55 16.41 -5.43 14.82
N LEU A 56 17.70 -5.42 14.47
CA LEU A 56 18.63 -6.51 14.80
C LEU A 56 18.76 -6.73 16.32
N PHE A 57 19.00 -5.66 17.09
CA PHE A 57 19.15 -5.78 18.53
C PHE A 57 17.85 -6.22 19.21
N THR A 58 16.70 -5.78 18.73
CA THR A 58 15.40 -6.24 19.26
C THR A 58 15.18 -7.72 18.97
N GLN A 59 15.50 -8.17 17.76
CA GLN A 59 15.45 -9.58 17.42
C GLN A 59 16.36 -10.41 18.33
N ILE A 60 17.59 -9.97 18.58
CA ILE A 60 18.52 -10.64 19.49
C ILE A 60 18.02 -10.61 20.94
N LYS A 61 17.52 -9.46 21.41
CA LYS A 61 16.95 -9.30 22.77
C LYS A 61 15.78 -10.25 23.04
N ILE A 62 15.00 -10.59 22.03
CA ILE A 62 13.90 -11.56 22.12
C ILE A 62 14.40 -12.98 21.89
N GLY A 63 15.16 -13.21 20.82
CA GLY A 63 15.56 -14.54 20.39
C GLY A 63 16.53 -15.22 21.35
N LEU A 64 17.52 -14.50 21.88
CA LEU A 64 18.52 -15.08 22.77
C LEU A 64 17.91 -15.59 24.10
N PRO A 65 17.07 -14.82 24.82
CA PRO A 65 16.36 -15.33 25.98
C PRO A 65 15.44 -16.51 25.64
N VAL A 66 14.67 -16.44 24.55
CA VAL A 66 13.80 -17.56 24.11
C VAL A 66 14.65 -18.81 23.82
N PHE A 67 15.76 -18.66 23.11
CA PHE A 67 16.68 -19.76 22.84
C PHE A 67 17.18 -20.43 24.12
N VAL A 68 17.71 -19.62 25.05
CA VAL A 68 18.28 -20.12 26.32
C VAL A 68 17.19 -20.77 27.17
N VAL A 69 16.07 -20.07 27.37
CA VAL A 69 14.98 -20.56 28.23
C VAL A 69 14.37 -21.84 27.67
N VAL A 70 14.01 -21.86 26.38
CA VAL A 70 13.39 -23.03 25.75
C VAL A 70 14.37 -24.22 25.69
N THR A 71 15.64 -23.97 25.34
CA THR A 71 16.67 -25.03 25.31
C THR A 71 16.86 -25.66 26.69
N LEU A 72 16.98 -24.83 27.75
CA LEU A 72 17.15 -25.29 29.13
C LEU A 72 15.89 -26.01 29.62
N LEU A 73 14.71 -25.47 29.40
CA LEU A 73 13.43 -26.06 29.80
C LEU A 73 13.23 -27.42 29.12
N VAL A 74 13.39 -27.50 27.81
CA VAL A 74 13.23 -28.73 27.06
C VAL A 74 14.34 -29.73 27.43
N GLY A 75 15.57 -29.26 27.58
CA GLY A 75 16.71 -30.11 28.02
C GLY A 75 16.50 -30.68 29.41
N PHE A 76 16.10 -29.87 30.37
CA PHE A 76 15.78 -30.34 31.75
C PHE A 76 14.56 -31.27 31.74
N TYR A 77 13.54 -30.93 30.96
CA TYR A 77 12.33 -31.73 30.79
C TYR A 77 12.66 -33.12 30.23
N LEU A 78 13.34 -33.22 29.08
CA LEU A 78 13.75 -34.47 28.47
C LEU A 78 14.75 -35.25 29.32
N HIS A 79 15.62 -34.55 30.08
CA HIS A 79 16.49 -35.20 31.08
C HIS A 79 15.67 -35.91 32.15
N ASN A 80 14.64 -35.26 32.70
CA ASN A 80 13.76 -35.84 33.71
C ASN A 80 12.93 -37.01 33.16
N VAL A 81 12.43 -36.88 31.90
CA VAL A 81 11.76 -37.98 31.22
C VAL A 81 12.69 -39.18 31.10
N ARG A 82 13.93 -38.98 30.65
CA ARG A 82 14.94 -40.04 30.54
C ARG A 82 15.27 -40.66 31.88
N LYS A 83 15.57 -39.80 32.88
CA LYS A 83 15.91 -40.25 34.25
C LYS A 83 14.74 -41.10 34.80
N GLY A 84 13.52 -40.64 34.71
CA GLY A 84 12.31 -41.33 35.15
C GLY A 84 12.11 -42.67 34.45
N TYR A 85 12.42 -42.74 33.14
CA TYR A 85 12.34 -43.97 32.36
C TYR A 85 13.37 -45.01 32.85
N PHE A 86 14.67 -44.59 32.92
CA PHE A 86 15.75 -45.52 33.31
C PHE A 86 15.74 -45.97 34.76
N THR A 87 15.12 -45.18 35.66
CA THR A 87 14.99 -45.56 37.09
C THR A 87 13.83 -46.55 37.32
N LYS A 88 12.78 -46.51 36.44
CA LYS A 88 11.57 -47.31 36.64
C LYS A 88 11.47 -48.53 35.72
N ILE A 89 12.31 -48.64 34.68
CA ILE A 89 12.37 -49.81 33.79
C ILE A 89 13.68 -50.54 33.99
N VAL A 90 13.56 -51.75 34.53
CA VAL A 90 14.64 -52.74 34.63
C VAL A 90 14.73 -53.46 33.29
N SER A 91 15.93 -53.56 32.73
CA SER A 91 16.20 -54.29 31.50
C SER A 91 17.64 -54.89 31.59
N SER A 92 17.84 -56.06 31.08
CA SER A 92 19.11 -56.73 30.95
C SER A 92 20.02 -56.17 29.85
N GLU A 93 19.47 -55.32 28.94
CA GLU A 93 20.24 -54.73 27.86
C GLU A 93 21.10 -53.54 28.29
N GLU A 94 22.40 -53.55 27.96
CA GLU A 94 23.31 -52.40 28.12
C GLU A 94 23.01 -51.32 27.09
N THR A 95 22.47 -50.17 27.53
CA THR A 95 22.21 -49.00 26.68
C THR A 95 23.36 -48.02 26.69
N ASN A 96 23.74 -47.50 25.54
CA ASN A 96 24.77 -46.48 25.40
C ASN A 96 24.23 -45.09 25.84
N LEU A 97 24.17 -44.86 27.17
CA LEU A 97 23.66 -43.66 27.82
C LEU A 97 24.38 -42.38 27.34
N LYS A 98 25.65 -42.47 26.94
CA LYS A 98 26.42 -41.33 26.44
C LYS A 98 25.87 -40.82 25.13
N ARG A 99 25.55 -41.66 24.17
CA ARG A 99 24.93 -41.29 22.88
C ARG A 99 23.53 -40.69 23.08
N LEU A 100 22.74 -41.27 23.96
CA LEU A 100 21.40 -40.79 24.26
C LEU A 100 21.42 -39.39 24.91
N ARG A 101 22.42 -39.08 25.80
CA ARG A 101 22.62 -37.71 26.34
C ARG A 101 22.89 -36.71 25.23
N ILE A 102 23.77 -37.05 24.30
CA ILE A 102 24.10 -36.19 23.17
C ILE A 102 22.86 -35.92 22.28
N TYR A 103 22.08 -36.94 21.93
CA TYR A 103 20.85 -36.78 21.14
C TYR A 103 19.80 -35.94 21.87
N THR A 104 19.63 -36.12 23.18
CA THR A 104 18.71 -35.31 23.99
C THR A 104 19.13 -33.84 23.98
N GLY A 105 20.44 -33.57 24.19
CA GLY A 105 20.98 -32.20 24.14
C GLY A 105 20.81 -31.55 22.76
N LEU A 106 21.16 -32.30 21.72
CA LEU A 106 21.01 -31.80 20.33
C LEU A 106 19.55 -31.49 20.01
N LEU A 107 18.61 -32.36 20.36
CA LEU A 107 17.17 -32.13 20.15
C LEU A 107 16.69 -30.85 20.88
N SER A 108 17.16 -30.65 22.12
CA SER A 108 16.81 -29.44 22.91
C SER A 108 17.34 -28.15 22.26
N VAL A 109 18.59 -28.19 21.75
CA VAL A 109 19.20 -27.05 21.06
C VAL A 109 18.48 -26.75 19.74
N ILE A 110 18.15 -27.78 18.94
CA ILE A 110 17.41 -27.61 17.68
C ILE A 110 16.03 -27.00 17.95
N PHE A 111 15.34 -27.49 18.97
CA PHE A 111 14.01 -26.98 19.32
C PHE A 111 14.07 -25.55 19.85
N GLY A 112 15.05 -25.24 20.69
CA GLY A 112 15.30 -23.88 21.19
C GLY A 112 15.66 -22.92 20.07
N ALA A 113 16.48 -23.35 19.10
CA ALA A 113 16.82 -22.54 17.93
C ALA A 113 15.58 -22.27 17.05
N PHE A 114 14.75 -23.28 16.81
CA PHE A 114 13.51 -23.12 16.06
C PHE A 114 12.56 -22.12 16.73
N ALA A 115 12.33 -22.27 18.04
CA ALA A 115 11.49 -21.38 18.81
C ALA A 115 12.03 -19.93 18.82
N ALA A 116 13.35 -19.76 18.94
CA ALA A 116 14.00 -18.45 18.91
C ALA A 116 13.88 -17.78 17.54
N ILE A 117 14.15 -18.49 16.45
CA ILE A 117 14.05 -17.97 15.09
C ILE A 117 12.60 -17.52 14.82
N PHE A 118 11.62 -18.32 15.21
CA PHE A 118 10.22 -17.97 15.08
C PHE A 118 9.87 -16.71 15.89
N ALA A 119 10.24 -16.66 17.16
CA ALA A 119 10.02 -15.52 18.03
C ALA A 119 10.71 -14.24 17.51
N MET A 120 11.95 -14.35 17.01
CA MET A 120 12.69 -13.23 16.41
C MET A 120 11.97 -12.65 15.18
N LYS A 121 11.38 -13.50 14.33
CA LYS A 121 10.72 -13.04 13.10
C LYS A 121 9.35 -12.42 13.37
N VAL A 122 8.60 -12.96 14.32
CA VAL A 122 7.19 -12.62 14.52
C VAL A 122 7.00 -11.56 15.60
N LEU A 123 7.72 -11.67 16.72
CA LEU A 123 7.43 -10.86 17.92
C LEU A 123 8.20 -9.53 18.02
N TRP A 124 9.24 -9.29 17.22
CA TRP A 124 10.14 -8.16 17.45
C TRP A 124 9.47 -6.79 17.27
N PHE A 125 8.63 -6.60 16.24
CA PHE A 125 7.96 -5.32 15.99
C PHE A 125 6.77 -5.11 16.93
N PRO A 126 5.84 -6.09 17.12
CA PRO A 126 4.79 -5.98 18.14
C PRO A 126 5.34 -5.76 19.56
N PHE A 127 6.53 -6.31 19.88
CA PHE A 127 7.21 -6.03 21.15
C PHE A 127 7.60 -4.56 21.28
N LEU A 128 8.16 -3.96 20.22
CA LEU A 128 8.52 -2.54 20.24
C LEU A 128 7.29 -1.64 20.34
N GLN A 129 6.20 -1.99 19.63
CA GLN A 129 4.93 -1.29 19.75
C GLN A 129 4.36 -1.39 21.17
N TYR A 130 4.38 -2.57 21.78
CA TYR A 130 3.95 -2.79 23.17
C TYR A 130 4.74 -1.91 24.15
N MET A 131 6.06 -1.83 24.01
CA MET A 131 6.95 -1.09 24.90
C MET A 131 6.90 0.43 24.70
N SER A 132 6.63 0.88 23.47
CA SER A 132 6.65 2.29 23.10
C SER A 132 5.26 2.90 22.94
N ALA A 133 4.20 2.13 23.26
CA ALA A 133 2.81 2.51 23.06
C ALA A 133 2.52 3.93 23.57
N THR A 134 1.80 4.69 22.76
CA THR A 134 1.31 6.02 23.10
C THR A 134 -0.20 5.96 23.27
N ASP A 135 -0.72 6.54 24.35
CA ASP A 135 -2.15 6.50 24.65
C ASP A 135 -2.94 7.39 23.67
N PHE A 136 -4.11 6.92 23.28
CA PHE A 136 -5.09 7.67 22.49
C PHE A 136 -5.85 8.68 23.37
N ASN A 137 -5.82 8.52 24.70
CA ASN A 137 -6.63 9.22 25.66
C ASN A 137 -8.14 8.99 25.46
N ILE A 138 -8.51 7.95 24.76
CA ILE A 138 -9.87 7.48 24.53
C ILE A 138 -9.99 6.10 25.13
N LYS A 139 -10.98 5.91 26.00
CA LYS A 139 -11.23 4.63 26.66
C LYS A 139 -12.41 3.92 26.02
N ASP A 140 -12.24 2.61 25.81
CA ASP A 140 -13.38 1.79 25.40
C ASP A 140 -14.47 1.79 26.49
N PRO A 141 -15.74 1.79 26.09
CA PRO A 141 -16.85 1.93 27.02
C PRO A 141 -17.27 0.62 27.72
N ILE A 142 -16.59 -0.52 27.46
CA ILE A 142 -16.95 -1.85 27.99
C ILE A 142 -15.96 -2.31 29.05
N PHE A 143 -14.66 -2.29 28.72
CA PHE A 143 -13.59 -2.77 29.58
C PHE A 143 -12.81 -1.62 30.24
N GLY A 144 -13.07 -0.36 29.83
CA GLY A 144 -12.41 0.85 30.34
C GLY A 144 -10.92 0.95 30.01
N LYS A 145 -10.46 0.21 29.00
CA LYS A 145 -9.08 0.27 28.52
C LYS A 145 -8.91 1.41 27.52
N ASP A 146 -7.75 2.06 27.54
CA ASP A 146 -7.38 2.99 26.47
C ASP A 146 -7.27 2.26 25.14
N VAL A 147 -7.60 2.91 24.03
CA VAL A 147 -7.55 2.34 22.68
C VAL A 147 -6.15 1.80 22.36
N SER A 148 -5.07 2.41 22.91
CA SER A 148 -3.71 1.93 22.78
C SER A 148 -3.48 0.49 23.24
N PHE A 149 -4.33 -0.01 24.16
CA PHE A 149 -4.28 -1.41 24.58
C PHE A 149 -4.63 -2.34 23.41
N TYR A 150 -5.65 -2.01 22.64
CA TYR A 150 -6.09 -2.81 21.49
C TYR A 150 -5.10 -2.72 20.36
N VAL A 151 -4.71 -1.51 19.97
CA VAL A 151 -3.85 -1.24 18.81
C VAL A 151 -2.41 -1.74 19.00
N PHE A 152 -1.83 -1.64 20.21
CA PHE A 152 -0.40 -1.92 20.41
C PHE A 152 -0.10 -3.11 21.32
N LYS A 153 -1.02 -3.47 22.22
CA LYS A 153 -0.70 -4.41 23.30
C LYS A 153 -1.42 -5.75 23.17
N LEU A 154 -2.67 -5.74 22.72
CA LEU A 154 -3.50 -6.94 22.66
C LEU A 154 -2.91 -7.98 21.71
N GLU A 155 -2.55 -7.58 20.49
CA GLU A 155 -1.96 -8.47 19.48
C GLU A 155 -0.68 -9.15 20.00
N PHE A 156 0.23 -8.38 20.61
CA PHE A 156 1.46 -8.93 21.18
C PHE A 156 1.18 -9.96 22.28
N LEU A 157 0.23 -9.69 23.16
CA LEU A 157 -0.17 -10.63 24.23
C LEU A 157 -0.80 -11.91 23.66
N GLN A 158 -1.61 -11.77 22.63
CA GLN A 158 -2.20 -12.92 21.92
C GLN A 158 -1.15 -13.75 21.19
N MET A 159 -0.21 -13.12 20.47
CA MET A 159 0.89 -13.81 19.80
C MET A 159 1.77 -14.60 20.78
N ILE A 160 2.10 -14.01 21.94
CA ILE A 160 2.84 -14.73 22.99
C ILE A 160 2.03 -15.92 23.49
N ASN A 161 0.76 -15.73 23.81
CA ASN A 161 -0.09 -16.81 24.32
C ASN A 161 -0.23 -17.95 23.31
N GLN A 162 -0.46 -17.63 22.03
CA GLN A 162 -0.51 -18.60 20.94
C GLN A 162 0.83 -19.36 20.76
N LEU A 163 1.95 -18.64 20.81
CA LEU A 163 3.29 -19.26 20.76
C LEU A 163 3.48 -20.25 21.90
N VAL A 164 3.12 -19.88 23.13
CA VAL A 164 3.26 -20.73 24.32
C VAL A 164 2.35 -21.96 24.22
N ILE A 165 1.11 -21.81 23.75
CA ILE A 165 0.19 -22.93 23.50
C ILE A 165 0.79 -23.88 22.44
N ALA A 166 1.25 -23.35 21.31
CA ALA A 166 1.87 -24.12 20.24
C ALA A 166 3.11 -24.91 20.73
N LEU A 167 4.01 -24.24 21.46
CA LEU A 167 5.18 -24.88 22.07
C LEU A 167 4.77 -25.98 23.04
N THR A 168 3.71 -25.80 23.83
CA THR A 168 3.20 -26.81 24.75
C THR A 168 2.69 -28.05 24.00
N ILE A 169 1.93 -27.86 22.94
CA ILE A 169 1.44 -28.97 22.07
C ILE A 169 2.61 -29.72 21.44
N ILE A 170 3.59 -28.98 20.92
CA ILE A 170 4.79 -29.61 20.33
C ILE A 170 5.60 -30.38 21.39
N ILE A 171 5.73 -29.86 22.61
CA ILE A 171 6.39 -30.59 23.71
C ILE A 171 5.63 -31.87 24.05
N VAL A 172 4.30 -31.88 24.04
CA VAL A 172 3.49 -33.08 24.21
C VAL A 172 3.81 -34.11 23.13
N ALA A 173 3.83 -33.69 21.84
CA ALA A 173 4.16 -34.56 20.71
C ALA A 173 5.61 -35.11 20.82
N ILE A 174 6.58 -34.25 21.13
CA ILE A 174 7.98 -34.66 21.35
C ILE A 174 8.06 -35.65 22.49
N THR A 175 7.30 -35.50 23.56
CA THR A 175 7.27 -36.42 24.69
C THR A 175 6.84 -37.82 24.24
N VAL A 176 5.79 -37.92 23.45
CA VAL A 176 5.33 -39.22 22.90
C VAL A 176 6.43 -39.85 22.04
N ILE A 177 6.99 -39.09 21.09
CA ILE A 177 8.06 -39.56 20.19
C ILE A 177 9.29 -40.00 21.02
N TYR A 178 9.66 -39.19 22.02
CA TYR A 178 10.83 -39.50 22.86
C TYR A 178 10.64 -40.78 23.67
N TYR A 179 9.44 -41.04 24.22
CA TYR A 179 9.13 -42.29 24.88
C TYR A 179 9.18 -43.47 23.89
N LEU A 180 8.71 -43.32 22.64
CA LEU A 180 8.85 -44.37 21.62
C LEU A 180 10.33 -44.67 21.32
N ILE A 181 11.17 -43.61 21.23
CA ILE A 181 12.63 -43.79 21.05
C ILE A 181 13.25 -44.52 22.25
N LEU A 182 12.90 -44.14 23.48
CA LEU A 182 13.40 -44.80 24.69
C LEU A 182 12.99 -46.26 24.71
N LEU A 183 11.77 -46.59 24.31
CA LEU A 183 11.26 -47.96 24.19
C LEU A 183 12.01 -48.78 23.14
N SER A 184 12.34 -48.18 21.99
CA SER A 184 13.10 -48.85 20.94
C SER A 184 14.56 -49.13 21.32
N MET A 185 15.10 -48.39 22.30
CA MET A 185 16.49 -48.51 22.76
C MET A 185 16.63 -49.41 24.02
N ARG A 186 15.60 -49.49 24.81
CA ARG A 186 15.57 -50.34 26.02
C ARG A 186 14.17 -50.87 26.24
N THR A 187 13.96 -52.11 25.82
CA THR A 187 12.72 -52.84 26.06
C THR A 187 12.65 -53.31 27.50
N PRO A 188 11.49 -53.16 28.18
CA PRO A 188 11.32 -53.75 29.51
C PRO A 188 11.42 -55.29 29.44
N ASP A 189 12.14 -55.91 30.41
CA ASP A 189 12.14 -57.35 30.51
C ASP A 189 10.74 -57.91 30.82
N PRO A 190 10.33 -59.05 30.30
CA PRO A 190 9.04 -59.65 30.59
C PRO A 190 8.86 -59.87 32.11
N LEU A 191 7.68 -59.49 32.64
CA LEU A 191 7.39 -59.58 34.05
C LEU A 191 7.47 -61.04 34.53
N PRO A 192 8.16 -61.34 35.60
CA PRO A 192 8.21 -62.70 36.19
C PRO A 192 7.13 -62.80 37.30
N ASP A 193 5.83 -62.75 37.01
CA ASP A 193 4.86 -63.14 38.04
C ASP A 193 3.60 -63.79 37.44
N GLU A 194 3.42 -65.06 37.87
CA GLU A 194 2.26 -65.90 37.56
C GLU A 194 0.95 -65.49 38.22
N ASN A 195 0.94 -64.45 39.12
CA ASN A 195 -0.26 -64.09 39.91
C ASN A 195 -1.12 -62.98 39.33
N ASP A 196 -0.71 -62.27 38.29
CA ASP A 196 -1.49 -61.23 37.63
C ASP A 196 -2.26 -61.73 36.39
N ALA A 197 -2.33 -63.00 36.13
CA ALA A 197 -2.96 -63.64 34.97
C ALA A 197 -4.50 -63.49 34.88
N ASN A 198 -5.15 -63.07 35.94
CA ASN A 198 -6.62 -63.03 36.04
C ASN A 198 -7.24 -61.69 35.63
N GLU A 199 -6.46 -60.64 35.27
CA GLU A 199 -7.00 -59.32 34.91
C GLU A 199 -6.90 -58.98 33.41
N TYR A 200 -6.55 -59.97 32.56
CA TYR A 200 -6.42 -59.77 31.10
C TYR A 200 -7.73 -60.06 30.36
N SER A 201 -8.57 -59.04 30.18
CA SER A 201 -9.70 -59.17 29.30
C SER A 201 -9.29 -59.21 27.84
N TYR A 202 -9.91 -60.10 27.04
CA TYR A 202 -9.68 -60.29 25.62
C TYR A 202 -9.96 -58.98 24.85
N VAL A 203 -8.98 -58.47 24.07
CA VAL A 203 -9.16 -57.41 23.10
C VAL A 203 -9.41 -58.05 21.74
N ASN A 204 -10.57 -57.78 21.13
CA ASN A 204 -10.88 -58.23 19.79
C ASN A 204 -9.99 -57.54 18.76
N GLU A 205 -9.62 -58.24 17.68
CA GLU A 205 -8.83 -57.70 16.53
C GLU A 205 -9.50 -56.50 15.86
N SER A 206 -10.82 -56.25 16.11
CA SER A 206 -11.57 -55.12 15.63
C SER A 206 -11.15 -53.76 16.27
N ASP A 207 -10.51 -53.78 17.45
CA ASP A 207 -10.10 -52.57 18.14
C ASP A 207 -8.81 -51.92 17.56
N PHE A 208 -8.15 -52.54 16.60
CA PHE A 208 -6.95 -52.06 15.93
C PHE A 208 -7.14 -51.76 14.44
N SER A 209 -8.38 -51.89 13.92
CA SER A 209 -8.68 -51.60 12.50
C SER A 209 -8.37 -50.14 12.13
N ASP A 210 -8.56 -49.21 13.06
CA ASP A 210 -8.42 -47.78 12.83
C ASP A 210 -6.97 -47.29 12.76
N PHE A 211 -5.98 -48.18 13.09
CA PHE A 211 -4.56 -47.84 13.02
C PHE A 211 -3.81 -48.48 11.83
N LYS A 212 -4.53 -49.13 10.91
CA LYS A 212 -3.91 -49.80 9.74
C LYS A 212 -3.41 -48.85 8.67
N ASP A 213 -3.86 -47.60 8.69
CA ASP A 213 -3.58 -46.61 7.63
C ASP A 213 -2.39 -45.66 7.91
N PHE A 214 -1.64 -45.87 8.99
CA PHE A 214 -0.39 -45.16 9.23
C PHE A 214 0.75 -45.68 8.34
N ASN A 215 0.81 -45.19 7.10
CA ASN A 215 1.92 -45.41 6.19
C ASN A 215 3.07 -44.45 6.47
N GLY A 216 4.21 -44.93 6.95
CA GLY A 216 5.42 -44.14 7.20
C GLY A 216 6.34 -44.76 8.23
N ILE A 217 7.45 -44.08 8.53
CA ILE A 217 8.46 -44.47 9.52
C ILE A 217 7.83 -44.78 10.89
N ALA A 218 6.80 -44.05 11.28
CA ALA A 218 6.04 -44.28 12.53
C ALA A 218 5.25 -45.61 12.46
N GLY A 219 4.66 -45.95 11.33
CA GLY A 219 3.97 -47.23 11.12
C GLY A 219 4.93 -48.45 11.13
N GLU A 220 6.13 -48.31 10.56
CA GLU A 220 7.16 -49.33 10.60
C GLU A 220 7.73 -49.56 12.01
N ILE A 221 7.94 -48.49 12.77
CA ILE A 221 8.37 -48.53 14.17
C ILE A 221 7.27 -49.19 15.03
N PHE A 222 6.01 -48.81 14.81
CA PHE A 222 4.85 -49.38 15.50
C PHE A 222 4.72 -50.89 15.19
N LYS A 223 4.85 -51.29 13.92
CA LYS A 223 4.81 -52.65 13.44
C LYS A 223 5.98 -53.48 14.00
N LYS A 224 7.17 -52.94 14.09
CA LYS A 224 8.37 -53.58 14.65
C LYS A 224 8.30 -53.77 16.16
N ILE A 225 7.67 -52.85 16.89
CA ILE A 225 7.51 -52.87 18.36
C ILE A 225 6.34 -53.77 18.79
N PHE A 226 5.23 -53.77 18.02
CA PHE A 226 4.00 -54.43 18.44
C PHE A 226 3.62 -55.71 17.68
N VAL A 227 4.21 -55.96 16.51
CA VAL A 227 3.82 -57.07 15.62
C VAL A 227 4.91 -58.16 15.42
N ASN A 228 6.19 -57.86 15.62
CA ASN A 228 7.30 -58.75 15.22
C ASN A 228 7.94 -59.61 16.34
N HIS A 229 7.15 -60.14 17.26
CA HIS A 229 7.64 -61.27 18.14
C HIS A 229 6.73 -62.50 17.99
N ARG A 230 6.66 -63.03 16.78
CA ARG A 230 6.18 -64.42 16.53
C ARG A 230 7.38 -65.34 16.38
N ASN A 231 7.71 -66.05 17.40
CA ASN A 231 8.46 -67.32 17.27
C ASN A 231 7.47 -68.38 16.81
N PRO A 232 7.67 -69.05 15.66
CA PRO A 232 6.79 -70.13 15.25
C PRO A 232 7.17 -71.38 16.01
N GLY A 233 6.45 -71.76 17.07
CA GLY A 233 6.67 -73.03 17.71
C GLY A 233 6.09 -73.29 19.10
N VAL A 234 5.35 -72.39 19.71
CA VAL A 234 4.70 -72.57 20.99
C VAL A 234 3.24 -72.16 20.98
N ASN A 235 2.35 -73.15 20.95
CA ASN A 235 0.94 -73.00 21.24
C ASN A 235 0.69 -72.56 22.69
N ARG A 236 0.87 -71.29 23.04
CA ARG A 236 0.36 -70.73 24.30
C ARG A 236 -0.33 -69.41 23.90
N ARG A 237 -1.61 -69.33 24.27
CA ARG A 237 -2.38 -68.04 24.21
C ARG A 237 -1.69 -67.01 25.08
N ALA A 238 -0.71 -66.27 24.51
CA ALA A 238 -0.04 -65.19 25.20
C ALA A 238 -0.87 -63.96 25.01
N ALA A 239 -1.33 -63.34 26.06
CA ALA A 239 -1.87 -61.97 26.08
C ALA A 239 -0.88 -61.02 25.39
N THR A 240 -1.38 -60.14 24.54
CA THR A 240 -0.58 -59.18 23.77
C THR A 240 0.18 -58.25 24.72
N PRO A 241 1.53 -58.28 24.70
CA PRO A 241 2.35 -57.48 25.63
C PRO A 241 2.15 -55.96 25.57
N GLY A 242 1.53 -55.46 24.48
CA GLY A 242 1.44 -54.03 24.18
C GLY A 242 0.68 -53.19 25.19
N ARG A 243 -0.41 -53.72 25.77
CA ARG A 243 -1.24 -52.91 26.71
C ARG A 243 -0.60 -52.71 28.06
N ALA A 244 0.06 -53.74 28.58
CA ALA A 244 0.80 -53.69 29.87
C ALA A 244 2.00 -52.70 29.75
N TYR A 245 2.72 -52.71 28.62
CA TYR A 245 3.81 -51.77 28.38
C TYR A 245 3.32 -50.36 28.20
N PHE A 246 2.22 -50.14 27.52
CA PHE A 246 1.60 -48.80 27.34
C PHE A 246 1.18 -48.23 28.71
N ASN A 247 0.48 -48.99 29.55
CA ASN A 247 0.06 -48.55 30.87
C ASN A 247 1.29 -48.22 31.76
N LYS A 248 2.37 -49.00 31.69
CA LYS A 248 3.61 -48.75 32.44
C LYS A 248 4.30 -47.43 31.99
N ILE A 249 4.30 -47.14 30.66
CA ILE A 249 4.84 -45.88 30.13
C ILE A 249 4.00 -44.71 30.58
N VAL A 250 2.69 -44.79 30.48
CA VAL A 250 1.77 -43.75 30.94
C VAL A 250 1.95 -43.47 32.42
N ASP A 251 2.18 -44.51 33.25
CA ASP A 251 2.49 -44.35 34.68
C ASP A 251 3.83 -43.62 34.92
N ILE A 252 4.82 -43.88 34.10
CA ILE A 252 6.10 -43.19 34.16
C ILE A 252 5.92 -41.72 33.76
N ALA A 253 5.16 -41.47 32.71
CA ALA A 253 4.93 -40.16 32.13
C ALA A 253 3.89 -39.32 32.86
N LYS A 254 3.17 -39.87 33.84
CA LYS A 254 2.01 -39.21 34.49
C LYS A 254 2.32 -37.84 35.06
N HIS A 255 3.50 -37.63 35.68
CA HIS A 255 3.84 -36.35 36.26
C HIS A 255 4.10 -35.27 35.16
N GLN A 256 4.67 -35.68 34.05
CA GLN A 256 4.91 -34.81 32.90
C GLN A 256 3.60 -34.39 32.25
N TYR A 257 2.70 -35.34 31.98
CA TYR A 257 1.38 -35.04 31.41
C TYR A 257 0.51 -34.23 32.36
N MET A 258 0.62 -34.41 33.69
CA MET A 258 -0.03 -33.53 34.65
C MET A 258 0.45 -32.09 34.53
N ALA A 259 1.78 -31.87 34.54
CA ALA A 259 2.35 -30.54 34.46
C ALA A 259 2.00 -29.85 33.13
N LEU A 260 2.17 -30.56 32.00
CA LEU A 260 1.84 -30.05 30.68
C LEU A 260 0.33 -29.79 30.51
N GLY A 261 -0.53 -30.66 31.02
CA GLY A 261 -1.97 -30.51 30.96
C GLY A 261 -2.47 -29.33 31.79
N VAL A 262 -1.97 -29.15 33.02
CA VAL A 262 -2.26 -27.98 33.85
C VAL A 262 -1.83 -26.69 33.13
N PHE A 263 -0.59 -26.69 32.62
CA PHE A 263 -0.06 -25.52 31.90
C PHE A 263 -0.87 -25.19 30.64
N PHE A 264 -1.22 -26.21 29.86
CA PHE A 264 -2.03 -26.06 28.66
C PHE A 264 -3.39 -25.44 28.97
N PHE A 265 -4.12 -25.95 29.98
CA PHE A 265 -5.42 -25.39 30.32
C PHE A 265 -5.32 -24.01 30.95
N LEU A 266 -4.25 -23.68 31.67
CA LEU A 266 -4.03 -22.30 32.15
C LEU A 266 -3.78 -21.35 30.98
N MET A 267 -2.96 -21.72 29.99
CA MET A 267 -2.73 -20.89 28.79
C MET A 267 -4.01 -20.77 27.96
N LEU A 268 -4.81 -21.80 27.88
CA LEU A 268 -6.12 -21.78 27.22
C LEU A 268 -7.09 -20.84 27.94
N SER A 269 -7.04 -20.77 29.27
CA SER A 269 -7.80 -19.78 30.04
C SER A 269 -7.37 -18.34 29.73
N VAL A 270 -6.06 -18.10 29.62
CA VAL A 270 -5.53 -16.79 29.18
C VAL A 270 -6.00 -16.46 27.75
N ASN A 271 -6.05 -17.47 26.87
CA ASN A 271 -6.54 -17.28 25.51
C ASN A 271 -7.99 -16.77 25.50
N PHE A 272 -8.91 -17.40 26.25
CA PHE A 272 -10.30 -16.95 26.35
C PHE A 272 -10.44 -15.58 27.04
N TYR A 273 -9.55 -15.26 27.99
CA TYR A 273 -9.50 -13.92 28.57
C TYR A 273 -9.12 -12.87 27.54
N LEU A 274 -8.14 -13.15 26.66
CA LEU A 274 -7.75 -12.21 25.61
C LEU A 274 -8.79 -12.13 24.49
N GLN A 275 -9.43 -13.22 24.12
CA GLN A 275 -10.49 -13.25 23.11
C GLN A 275 -11.71 -12.39 23.45
N GLN A 276 -12.00 -12.12 24.72
CA GLN A 276 -13.11 -11.24 25.06
C GLN A 276 -12.94 -9.81 24.54
N PHE A 277 -11.72 -9.33 24.37
CA PHE A 277 -11.40 -8.00 23.84
C PHE A 277 -11.65 -7.90 22.33
N GLU A 278 -11.57 -9.02 21.61
CA GLU A 278 -11.88 -9.10 20.17
C GLU A 278 -13.35 -8.79 19.85
N LEU A 279 -14.24 -8.88 20.85
CA LEU A 279 -15.64 -8.52 20.65
C LEU A 279 -15.81 -7.06 20.20
N LEU A 280 -14.86 -6.18 20.52
CA LEU A 280 -14.93 -4.77 20.11
C LEU A 280 -14.62 -4.56 18.60
N HIS A 281 -14.13 -5.60 17.91
CA HIS A 281 -13.90 -5.63 16.47
C HIS A 281 -14.91 -6.55 15.74
N ALA A 282 -15.86 -7.13 16.48
CA ALA A 282 -16.87 -8.01 15.89
C ALA A 282 -17.84 -7.20 15.02
N HIS A 283 -18.37 -7.83 13.97
CA HIS A 283 -19.49 -7.30 13.20
C HIS A 283 -20.68 -8.24 13.34
N ARG A 284 -21.76 -7.74 13.91
CA ARG A 284 -23.02 -8.49 14.06
C ARG A 284 -24.22 -7.58 13.83
N GLY A 285 -25.09 -7.98 12.90
CA GLY A 285 -26.27 -7.18 12.56
C GLY A 285 -25.86 -5.83 11.96
N VAL A 286 -26.27 -4.75 12.63
CA VAL A 286 -26.09 -3.37 12.14
C VAL A 286 -24.93 -2.62 12.79
N VAL A 287 -24.21 -3.24 13.74
CA VAL A 287 -23.14 -2.59 14.52
C VAL A 287 -21.78 -3.19 14.17
N TYR A 288 -20.79 -2.33 13.93
CA TYR A 288 -19.38 -2.71 14.03
C TYR A 288 -18.94 -2.52 15.49
N GLY A 289 -18.31 -3.56 16.08
CA GLY A 289 -18.02 -3.64 17.51
C GLY A 289 -19.02 -4.52 18.27
N ALA A 290 -18.87 -4.58 19.60
CA ALA A 290 -19.69 -5.42 20.47
C ALA A 290 -21.12 -4.88 20.60
N GLY A 291 -22.08 -5.59 19.99
CA GLY A 291 -23.51 -5.30 20.10
C GLY A 291 -24.17 -5.88 21.36
N TYR A 292 -25.49 -5.81 21.40
CA TYR A 292 -26.30 -6.34 22.53
C TYR A 292 -26.04 -7.82 22.76
N THR A 293 -26.09 -8.63 21.73
CA THR A 293 -25.88 -10.08 21.79
C THR A 293 -24.47 -10.43 22.26
N ASP A 294 -23.46 -9.67 21.78
CA ASP A 294 -22.07 -9.94 22.13
C ASP A 294 -21.79 -9.71 23.61
N LEU A 295 -22.33 -8.65 24.21
CA LEU A 295 -22.11 -8.34 25.62
C LEU A 295 -22.95 -9.19 26.57
N ASN A 296 -24.16 -9.58 26.16
CA ASN A 296 -25.07 -10.35 27.02
C ASN A 296 -24.93 -11.86 26.87
N VAL A 297 -24.36 -12.35 25.76
CA VAL A 297 -24.20 -13.79 25.47
C VAL A 297 -22.74 -14.15 25.18
N THR A 298 -22.15 -13.64 24.14
CA THR A 298 -20.81 -14.08 23.65
C THR A 298 -19.72 -13.85 24.69
N LEU A 299 -19.75 -12.70 25.36
CA LEU A 299 -18.83 -12.37 26.46
C LEU A 299 -18.92 -13.40 27.61
N TRP A 300 -20.14 -13.80 27.97
CA TRP A 300 -20.34 -14.82 29.00
C TRP A 300 -19.92 -16.20 28.58
N ILE A 301 -20.03 -16.56 27.29
CA ILE A 301 -19.50 -17.82 26.75
C ILE A 301 -17.96 -17.84 26.93
N TYR A 302 -17.24 -16.78 26.57
CA TYR A 302 -15.78 -16.71 26.78
C TYR A 302 -15.43 -16.81 28.28
N ARG A 303 -16.17 -16.17 29.17
CA ARG A 303 -15.96 -16.28 30.63
C ARG A 303 -16.24 -17.67 31.17
N ILE A 304 -17.25 -18.36 30.66
CA ILE A 304 -17.56 -19.76 31.02
C ILE A 304 -16.45 -20.69 30.51
N LEU A 305 -16.00 -20.53 29.27
CA LEU A 305 -14.89 -21.32 28.69
C LEU A 305 -13.59 -21.09 29.46
N MET A 306 -13.32 -19.85 29.88
CA MET A 306 -12.19 -19.50 30.76
C MET A 306 -12.30 -20.24 32.11
N ALA A 307 -13.45 -20.22 32.73
CA ALA A 307 -13.67 -20.92 34.02
C ALA A 307 -13.53 -22.44 33.87
N ILE A 308 -14.04 -23.04 32.79
CA ILE A 308 -13.89 -24.48 32.49
C ILE A 308 -12.42 -24.80 32.22
N SER A 309 -11.66 -23.93 31.56
CA SER A 309 -10.22 -24.12 31.37
C SER A 309 -9.47 -24.13 32.71
N ILE A 310 -9.80 -23.23 33.64
CA ILE A 310 -9.24 -23.23 34.99
C ILE A 310 -9.62 -24.52 35.72
N LEU A 311 -10.90 -24.93 35.66
CA LEU A 311 -11.36 -26.19 36.25
C LEU A 311 -10.67 -27.39 35.63
N GLY A 312 -10.42 -27.35 34.30
CA GLY A 312 -9.64 -28.34 33.57
C GLY A 312 -8.22 -28.49 34.11
N ALA A 313 -7.55 -27.39 34.38
CA ALA A 313 -6.22 -27.37 34.99
C ALA A 313 -6.22 -28.05 36.37
N VAL A 314 -7.28 -27.83 37.18
CA VAL A 314 -7.42 -28.49 38.49
C VAL A 314 -7.76 -29.96 38.35
N LEU A 315 -8.70 -30.35 37.48
CA LEU A 315 -9.22 -31.71 37.34
C LEU A 315 -8.24 -32.67 36.66
N VAL A 316 -7.36 -32.18 35.76
CA VAL A 316 -6.34 -33.04 35.09
C VAL A 316 -5.48 -33.78 36.10
N VAL A 317 -5.09 -33.16 37.22
CA VAL A 317 -4.22 -33.77 38.21
C VAL A 317 -4.84 -35.01 38.86
N PRO A 318 -6.05 -34.98 39.49
CA PRO A 318 -6.68 -36.15 40.06
C PRO A 318 -7.07 -37.20 39.01
N MET A 319 -7.44 -36.80 37.78
CA MET A 319 -7.80 -37.74 36.71
C MET A 319 -6.59 -38.58 36.26
N ILE A 320 -5.43 -37.98 36.13
CA ILE A 320 -4.19 -38.70 35.77
C ILE A 320 -3.72 -39.55 36.95
N ARG A 321 -3.80 -39.04 38.20
CA ARG A 321 -3.43 -39.86 39.40
C ARG A 321 -4.31 -41.10 39.57
N LYS A 322 -5.60 -41.00 39.30
CA LYS A 322 -6.57 -42.10 39.38
C LYS A 322 -6.59 -42.99 38.12
N ARG A 323 -5.68 -42.75 37.12
CA ARG A 323 -5.63 -43.46 35.83
C ARG A 323 -6.89 -43.39 34.98
N ILE A 324 -7.69 -42.33 35.12
CA ILE A 324 -8.96 -42.19 34.44
C ILE A 324 -8.78 -41.28 33.19
N TYR A 325 -7.84 -41.64 32.32
CA TYR A 325 -7.38 -40.82 31.18
C TYR A 325 -8.50 -40.49 30.21
N LYS A 326 -9.42 -41.42 29.93
CA LYS A 326 -10.55 -41.16 29.02
C LYS A 326 -11.45 -40.01 29.49
N LYS A 327 -11.54 -39.74 30.78
CA LYS A 327 -12.36 -38.63 31.33
C LYS A 327 -11.73 -37.27 31.11
N ILE A 328 -10.40 -37.18 30.83
CA ILE A 328 -9.73 -35.92 30.50
C ILE A 328 -10.30 -35.32 29.21
N LEU A 329 -10.68 -36.19 28.24
CA LEU A 329 -11.28 -35.80 26.98
C LEU A 329 -12.68 -35.18 27.16
N TYR A 330 -13.35 -35.39 28.30
CA TYR A 330 -14.64 -34.74 28.56
C TYR A 330 -14.51 -33.25 28.78
N ILE A 331 -13.34 -32.72 29.19
CA ILE A 331 -13.12 -31.28 29.39
C ILE A 331 -13.14 -30.56 28.02
N PRO A 332 -12.27 -30.88 27.05
CA PRO A 332 -12.34 -30.26 25.72
C PRO A 332 -13.67 -30.57 25.01
N ALA A 333 -14.26 -31.76 25.20
CA ALA A 333 -15.59 -32.08 24.66
C ALA A 333 -16.66 -31.19 25.24
N ALA A 334 -16.67 -30.92 26.53
CA ALA A 334 -17.58 -29.98 27.18
C ALA A 334 -17.37 -28.55 26.66
N MET A 335 -16.13 -28.13 26.45
CA MET A 335 -15.84 -26.81 25.89
C MET A 335 -16.36 -26.68 24.44
N ILE A 336 -16.20 -27.71 23.62
CA ILE A 336 -16.74 -27.75 22.23
C ILE A 336 -18.27 -27.70 22.28
N ILE A 337 -18.90 -28.51 23.14
CA ILE A 337 -20.37 -28.52 23.30
C ILE A 337 -20.88 -27.15 23.73
N ILE A 338 -20.23 -26.52 24.70
CA ILE A 338 -20.59 -25.16 25.16
C ILE A 338 -20.36 -24.14 24.05
N GLY A 339 -19.31 -24.27 23.24
CA GLY A 339 -19.10 -23.43 22.08
C GLY A 339 -20.24 -23.57 21.06
N ILE A 340 -20.63 -24.78 20.72
CA ILE A 340 -21.73 -25.08 19.78
C ILE A 340 -23.08 -24.58 20.35
N LEU A 341 -23.38 -24.90 21.61
CA LEU A 341 -24.58 -24.40 22.26
C LEU A 341 -24.58 -22.89 22.38
N GLY A 342 -23.43 -22.32 22.72
CA GLY A 342 -23.21 -20.88 22.78
C GLY A 342 -23.50 -20.19 21.45
N PHE A 343 -23.02 -20.75 20.35
CA PHE A 343 -23.36 -20.27 19.00
C PHE A 343 -24.87 -20.32 18.74
N GLY A 344 -25.53 -21.41 19.10
CA GLY A 344 -26.97 -21.54 18.97
C GLY A 344 -27.73 -20.52 19.82
N VAL A 345 -27.34 -20.28 21.08
CA VAL A 345 -27.93 -19.26 21.95
C VAL A 345 -27.69 -17.85 21.40
N THR A 346 -26.48 -17.57 20.90
CA THR A 346 -26.14 -16.29 20.25
C THR A 346 -27.06 -16.02 19.06
N ALA A 347 -27.25 -17.01 18.19
CA ALA A 347 -28.15 -16.90 17.05
C ALA A 347 -29.62 -16.74 17.48
N ALA A 348 -30.05 -17.46 18.50
CA ALA A 348 -31.40 -17.35 19.02
C ALA A 348 -31.69 -15.97 19.64
N VAL A 349 -30.75 -15.42 20.43
CA VAL A 349 -30.90 -14.09 21.02
C VAL A 349 -30.88 -13.02 19.92
N GLN A 350 -30.01 -13.14 18.93
CA GLN A 350 -29.97 -12.19 17.81
C GLN A 350 -31.30 -12.19 17.05
N ASN A 351 -31.82 -13.36 16.68
CA ASN A 351 -32.99 -13.47 15.81
C ASN A 351 -34.32 -13.24 16.55
N PHE A 352 -34.46 -13.66 17.83
CA PHE A 352 -35.69 -13.61 18.54
C PHE A 352 -35.79 -12.51 19.59
N VAL A 353 -34.68 -11.92 20.04
CA VAL A 353 -34.66 -10.87 21.06
C VAL A 353 -34.20 -9.53 20.49
N VAL A 354 -33.14 -9.53 19.67
CA VAL A 354 -32.58 -8.29 19.13
C VAL A 354 -33.33 -7.90 17.87
N SER A 355 -33.38 -8.76 16.85
CA SER A 355 -33.95 -8.43 15.55
C SER A 355 -35.37 -7.89 15.56
N PRO A 356 -36.29 -8.35 16.41
CA PRO A 356 -37.66 -7.78 16.49
C PRO A 356 -37.74 -6.36 17.12
N ASP A 357 -36.70 -5.94 17.89
CA ASP A 357 -36.61 -4.64 18.56
C ASP A 357 -35.20 -4.03 18.41
N GLU A 358 -34.60 -4.17 17.20
CA GLU A 358 -33.19 -3.97 16.94
C GLU A 358 -32.73 -2.56 17.27
N ILE A 359 -33.50 -1.55 16.85
CA ILE A 359 -33.12 -0.15 17.08
C ILE A 359 -33.04 0.19 18.58
N ASN A 360 -33.96 -0.28 19.39
CA ASN A 360 -33.93 0.00 20.83
C ASN A 360 -32.81 -0.77 21.54
N LYS A 361 -32.52 -1.99 21.10
CA LYS A 361 -31.45 -2.82 21.66
C LYS A 361 -30.06 -2.36 21.24
N GLU A 362 -29.89 -1.96 19.97
CA GLU A 362 -28.58 -1.63 19.38
C GLU A 362 -28.26 -0.13 19.39
N SER A 363 -29.22 0.77 19.68
CA SER A 363 -29.04 2.23 19.62
C SER A 363 -27.81 2.73 20.38
N LYS A 364 -27.54 2.22 21.56
CA LYS A 364 -26.38 2.58 22.38
C LYS A 364 -25.05 2.17 21.71
N TYR A 365 -25.05 1.04 21.02
CA TYR A 365 -23.87 0.48 20.38
C TYR A 365 -23.63 1.11 19.01
N LEU A 366 -24.73 1.41 18.29
CA LEU A 366 -24.67 2.21 17.06
C LEU A 366 -24.09 3.59 17.30
N LYS A 367 -24.49 4.27 18.39
CA LYS A 367 -23.91 5.55 18.76
C LYS A 367 -22.38 5.46 18.92
N ARG A 368 -21.90 4.41 19.60
CA ARG A 368 -20.45 4.17 19.75
C ARG A 368 -19.77 3.89 18.40
N ASN A 369 -20.41 3.07 17.58
CA ASN A 369 -19.89 2.77 16.24
C ASN A 369 -19.74 4.05 15.40
N ILE A 370 -20.73 4.96 15.43
CA ILE A 370 -20.65 6.25 14.74
C ILE A 370 -19.48 7.07 15.27
N GLU A 371 -19.43 7.35 16.58
CA GLU A 371 -18.41 8.18 17.21
C GLU A 371 -16.99 7.63 17.00
N PHE A 372 -16.78 6.33 17.17
CA PHE A 372 -15.48 5.70 17.04
C PHE A 372 -15.02 5.60 15.57
N THR A 373 -15.96 5.36 14.64
CA THR A 373 -15.62 5.36 13.20
C THR A 373 -15.27 6.78 12.73
N GLN A 374 -16.06 7.78 13.11
CA GLN A 374 -15.74 9.18 12.75
C GLN A 374 -14.33 9.56 13.23
N TYR A 375 -14.01 9.28 14.50
CA TYR A 375 -12.66 9.54 15.00
C TYR A 375 -11.59 8.70 14.27
N ALA A 376 -11.84 7.43 13.97
CA ALA A 376 -10.86 6.54 13.33
C ALA A 376 -10.45 7.02 11.93
N TYR A 377 -11.32 7.75 11.24
CA TYR A 377 -11.11 8.29 9.89
C TYR A 377 -10.90 9.81 9.84
N ASP A 378 -10.75 10.47 11.00
CA ASP A 378 -10.62 11.94 11.09
C ASP A 378 -11.82 12.70 10.50
N LEU A 379 -13.01 12.17 10.76
CA LEU A 379 -14.28 12.71 10.26
C LEU A 379 -15.12 13.39 11.38
N ASP A 380 -14.63 13.38 12.62
CA ASP A 380 -15.29 14.01 13.77
C ASP A 380 -15.16 15.54 13.78
N ASN A 381 -14.25 16.11 12.98
CA ASN A 381 -13.99 17.54 12.86
C ASN A 381 -14.32 18.12 11.48
N VAL A 382 -15.14 17.44 10.67
CA VAL A 382 -15.56 17.95 9.36
C VAL A 382 -16.40 19.23 9.52
N ASP A 383 -15.98 20.30 8.83
CA ASP A 383 -16.70 21.58 8.83
C ASP A 383 -17.87 21.55 7.84
N VAL A 384 -19.10 21.44 8.33
CA VAL A 384 -20.30 21.37 7.50
C VAL A 384 -20.87 22.78 7.29
N LYS A 385 -20.84 23.25 6.04
CA LYS A 385 -21.34 24.59 5.62
C LYS A 385 -22.57 24.46 4.73
N SER A 386 -23.57 25.28 4.96
CA SER A 386 -24.70 25.38 4.03
C SER A 386 -24.26 26.14 2.78
N PHE A 387 -24.59 25.62 1.61
CA PHE A 387 -24.27 26.23 0.31
C PHE A 387 -25.57 26.39 -0.50
N ALA A 388 -25.89 27.60 -0.91
CA ALA A 388 -27.19 27.92 -1.50
C ALA A 388 -27.41 27.36 -2.91
N ALA A 389 -26.36 27.06 -3.64
CA ALA A 389 -26.34 26.55 -5.03
C ALA A 389 -27.25 27.39 -5.94
N GLU A 390 -27.07 28.69 -5.92
CA GLU A 390 -27.87 29.67 -6.71
C GLU A 390 -27.41 29.67 -8.18
N ASN A 391 -28.30 30.11 -9.08
CA ASN A 391 -27.94 30.32 -10.50
C ASN A 391 -27.90 31.85 -10.76
N SER A 392 -27.04 32.57 -10.01
CA SER A 392 -26.98 34.05 -10.02
C SER A 392 -25.63 34.60 -10.46
N LEU A 393 -24.72 33.76 -11.05
CA LEU A 393 -23.43 34.24 -11.54
C LEU A 393 -23.58 35.29 -12.65
N THR A 394 -22.74 36.30 -12.53
CA THR A 394 -22.60 37.39 -13.50
C THR A 394 -21.21 37.39 -14.12
N ALA A 395 -21.00 38.18 -15.17
CA ALA A 395 -19.66 38.37 -15.77
C ALA A 395 -18.65 38.93 -14.75
N ASP A 396 -19.10 39.81 -13.84
CA ASP A 396 -18.25 40.35 -12.78
C ASP A 396 -17.82 39.26 -11.77
N ASP A 397 -18.69 38.31 -11.44
CA ASP A 397 -18.34 37.21 -10.57
C ASP A 397 -17.28 36.28 -11.18
N ILE A 398 -17.39 36.01 -12.49
CA ILE A 398 -16.39 35.27 -13.24
C ILE A 398 -15.04 36.00 -13.20
N LYS A 399 -15.05 37.31 -13.43
CA LYS A 399 -13.86 38.17 -13.43
C LYS A 399 -13.21 38.23 -12.04
N ASN A 400 -14.01 38.38 -10.97
CA ASN A 400 -13.53 38.43 -9.59
C ASN A 400 -12.96 37.08 -9.10
N ASN A 401 -13.31 35.98 -9.76
CA ASN A 401 -12.80 34.64 -9.49
C ASN A 401 -11.80 34.15 -10.54
N ASN A 402 -11.09 35.09 -11.20
CA ASN A 402 -10.18 34.75 -12.30
C ASN A 402 -9.11 33.68 -11.94
N GLN A 403 -8.62 33.64 -10.69
CA GLN A 403 -7.69 32.61 -10.27
C GLN A 403 -8.31 31.21 -10.30
N THR A 404 -9.58 31.06 -9.96
CA THR A 404 -10.31 29.80 -10.14
C THR A 404 -10.47 29.47 -11.63
N ILE A 405 -10.94 30.43 -12.42
CA ILE A 405 -11.21 30.24 -13.85
C ILE A 405 -9.95 29.87 -14.62
N SER A 406 -8.82 30.54 -14.36
CA SER A 406 -7.53 30.27 -15.02
C SER A 406 -6.83 28.97 -14.57
N ASN A 407 -7.44 28.20 -13.66
CA ASN A 407 -6.97 26.92 -13.23
C ASN A 407 -8.00 25.80 -13.49
N ILE A 408 -9.08 26.08 -14.20
CA ILE A 408 -10.03 25.04 -14.63
C ILE A 408 -9.33 24.11 -15.62
N ARG A 409 -9.36 22.84 -15.31
CA ARG A 409 -8.71 21.81 -16.13
C ARG A 409 -9.49 21.57 -17.42
N ILE A 410 -8.87 21.82 -18.55
CA ILE A 410 -9.33 21.41 -19.88
C ILE A 410 -8.45 20.33 -20.49
N ASN A 411 -7.31 20.04 -19.87
CA ASN A 411 -6.46 18.89 -20.12
C ASN A 411 -6.64 17.86 -19.04
N ASP A 412 -6.67 16.58 -19.38
CA ASP A 412 -6.71 15.47 -18.43
C ASP A 412 -5.42 14.66 -18.43
N TYR A 413 -5.14 13.98 -17.33
CA TYR A 413 -3.88 13.28 -17.09
C TYR A 413 -3.60 12.17 -18.13
N LYS A 414 -4.61 11.38 -18.53
CA LYS A 414 -4.42 10.31 -19.54
C LYS A 414 -4.07 10.85 -20.93
N PRO A 415 -4.82 11.82 -21.50
CA PRO A 415 -4.42 12.50 -22.74
C PRO A 415 -3.03 13.14 -22.66
N VAL A 416 -2.71 13.83 -21.56
CA VAL A 416 -1.42 14.48 -21.37
C VAL A 416 -0.28 13.44 -21.30
N LYS A 417 -0.45 12.32 -20.58
CA LYS A 417 0.52 11.22 -20.56
C LYS A 417 0.78 10.65 -21.95
N THR A 418 -0.28 10.43 -22.72
CA THR A 418 -0.17 9.96 -24.11
C THR A 418 0.61 10.97 -24.96
N PHE A 419 0.25 12.24 -24.85
CA PHE A 419 0.95 13.32 -25.55
C PHE A 419 2.43 13.40 -25.17
N TYR A 420 2.78 13.36 -23.88
CA TYR A 420 4.20 13.38 -23.44
C TYR A 420 4.98 12.20 -23.99
N ASN A 421 4.43 11.00 -23.92
CA ASN A 421 5.11 9.80 -24.43
C ASN A 421 5.28 9.81 -25.94
N GLN A 422 4.41 10.48 -26.68
CA GLN A 422 4.54 10.57 -28.16
C GLN A 422 5.44 11.72 -28.60
N THR A 423 5.43 12.87 -27.90
CA THR A 423 6.09 14.08 -28.39
C THR A 423 7.34 14.45 -27.61
N GLN A 424 7.42 14.13 -26.31
CA GLN A 424 8.48 14.56 -25.39
C GLN A 424 9.43 13.43 -24.95
N SER A 425 9.15 12.17 -25.26
CA SER A 425 10.08 11.07 -24.99
C SER A 425 11.33 11.15 -25.86
N ILE A 426 11.20 11.67 -27.13
CA ILE A 426 12.29 11.95 -28.08
C ILE A 426 13.08 10.71 -28.52
N ARG A 427 13.39 9.80 -27.63
CA ARG A 427 14.04 8.51 -27.89
C ARG A 427 13.22 7.36 -27.32
N GLN A 428 13.25 6.20 -27.97
CA GLN A 428 12.41 5.05 -27.62
C GLN A 428 12.63 4.49 -26.20
N TYR A 429 13.82 4.71 -25.62
CA TYR A 429 14.14 4.24 -24.27
C TYR A 429 13.71 5.21 -23.18
N TYR A 430 13.28 6.44 -23.52
CA TYR A 430 12.68 7.34 -22.56
C TYR A 430 11.16 7.12 -22.50
N THR A 431 10.63 7.21 -21.30
CA THR A 431 9.19 7.11 -21.06
C THR A 431 8.76 8.00 -19.90
N PHE A 432 7.50 8.40 -19.91
CA PHE A 432 6.82 9.05 -18.81
C PHE A 432 5.87 8.05 -18.17
N ASN A 433 6.15 7.68 -16.91
CA ASN A 433 5.41 6.63 -16.23
C ASN A 433 3.98 7.06 -15.90
N ASP A 434 3.82 8.28 -15.41
CA ASP A 434 2.54 8.91 -15.10
C ASP A 434 2.61 10.43 -15.28
N VAL A 435 1.55 11.14 -14.86
CA VAL A 435 1.46 12.59 -14.93
C VAL A 435 0.82 13.12 -13.66
N ASP A 436 1.60 13.86 -12.91
CA ASP A 436 1.21 14.46 -11.65
C ASP A 436 0.57 15.84 -11.80
N VAL A 437 -0.50 16.08 -11.06
CA VAL A 437 -1.10 17.41 -10.92
C VAL A 437 -0.48 18.13 -9.73
N ASP A 438 0.00 19.36 -9.94
CA ASP A 438 0.55 20.19 -8.88
C ASP A 438 0.31 21.68 -9.19
N ARG A 439 0.76 22.57 -8.32
CA ARG A 439 0.68 24.04 -8.51
C ARG A 439 2.06 24.66 -8.34
N TYR A 440 2.32 25.64 -9.20
CA TYR A 440 3.53 26.45 -9.20
C TYR A 440 3.15 27.93 -9.16
N ASN A 441 3.95 28.73 -8.46
CA ASN A 441 3.81 30.18 -8.56
C ASN A 441 4.59 30.65 -9.79
N ILE A 442 3.87 31.05 -10.83
CA ILE A 442 4.45 31.46 -12.11
C ILE A 442 4.03 32.92 -12.38
N ASP A 443 5.01 33.80 -12.59
CA ASP A 443 4.77 35.24 -12.77
C ASP A 443 3.95 35.87 -11.61
N GLY A 444 3.98 35.28 -10.41
CA GLY A 444 3.24 35.77 -9.24
C GLY A 444 1.84 35.22 -9.07
N GLU A 445 1.38 34.33 -9.95
CA GLU A 445 0.06 33.68 -9.91
C GLU A 445 0.20 32.18 -9.63
N ILE A 446 -0.72 31.63 -8.83
CA ILE A 446 -0.80 30.17 -8.60
C ILE A 446 -1.34 29.53 -9.88
N THR A 447 -0.52 28.73 -10.51
CA THR A 447 -0.84 28.05 -11.77
C THR A 447 -0.82 26.53 -11.55
N GLN A 448 -1.95 25.90 -11.79
CA GLN A 448 -2.04 24.45 -11.77
C GLN A 448 -1.41 23.86 -13.02
N SER A 449 -0.63 22.84 -12.86
CA SER A 449 0.17 22.25 -13.93
C SER A 449 0.24 20.72 -13.81
N TYR A 450 0.45 20.07 -14.95
CA TYR A 450 0.85 18.68 -15.03
C TYR A 450 2.35 18.59 -15.16
N MET A 451 2.96 17.71 -14.36
CA MET A 451 4.39 17.41 -14.43
C MET A 451 4.59 15.91 -14.56
N SER A 452 5.59 15.51 -15.34
CA SER A 452 6.04 14.13 -15.43
C SER A 452 7.55 14.07 -15.65
N VAL A 453 8.20 13.15 -14.96
CA VAL A 453 9.64 12.92 -15.05
C VAL A 453 9.93 11.98 -16.20
N ARG A 454 10.98 12.30 -16.99
CA ARG A 454 11.42 11.45 -18.09
C ARG A 454 12.41 10.41 -17.58
N GLU A 455 11.98 9.17 -17.48
CA GLU A 455 12.78 8.06 -17.01
C GLU A 455 13.25 7.14 -18.14
N ILE A 456 14.27 6.33 -17.89
CA ILE A 456 14.69 5.27 -18.79
C ILE A 456 13.86 4.01 -18.51
N ASP A 457 13.23 3.51 -19.56
CA ASP A 457 12.65 2.18 -19.57
C ASP A 457 13.74 1.15 -19.86
N GLU A 458 14.21 0.48 -18.82
CA GLU A 458 15.30 -0.50 -18.87
C GLU A 458 15.00 -1.67 -19.84
N SER A 459 13.74 -1.91 -20.16
CA SER A 459 13.33 -2.95 -21.13
C SER A 459 13.56 -2.55 -22.60
N LYS A 460 13.68 -1.26 -22.86
CA LYS A 460 13.84 -0.70 -24.23
C LYS A 460 15.28 -0.38 -24.60
N ILE A 461 16.24 -0.54 -23.69
CA ILE A 461 17.67 -0.41 -23.99
C ILE A 461 18.24 -1.74 -24.48
N ASN A 462 19.34 -1.67 -25.27
CA ASN A 462 20.05 -2.89 -25.69
C ASN A 462 20.59 -3.63 -24.45
N ASP A 463 20.17 -4.87 -24.25
CA ASP A 463 20.42 -5.70 -23.07
C ASP A 463 21.87 -6.21 -22.99
N THR A 464 22.82 -5.27 -22.92
CA THR A 464 24.18 -5.57 -22.53
C THR A 464 24.45 -5.10 -21.11
N TRP A 465 25.21 -5.85 -20.35
CA TRP A 465 25.56 -5.49 -18.97
C TRP A 465 26.16 -4.09 -18.87
N LEU A 466 26.98 -3.69 -19.84
CA LEU A 466 27.59 -2.37 -19.90
C LEU A 466 26.53 -1.28 -20.09
N ASN A 467 25.60 -1.47 -21.01
CA ASN A 467 24.56 -0.49 -21.26
C ASN A 467 23.64 -0.34 -20.04
N ARG A 468 23.17 -1.44 -19.46
CA ARG A 468 22.22 -1.42 -18.33
C ARG A 468 22.83 -0.85 -17.05
N HIS A 469 24.09 -1.11 -16.77
CA HIS A 469 24.65 -0.82 -15.46
C HIS A 469 25.71 0.29 -15.43
N LEU A 470 26.31 0.66 -16.57
CA LEU A 470 27.38 1.66 -16.62
C LEU A 470 27.07 2.85 -17.53
N LYS A 471 26.21 2.67 -18.55
CA LYS A 471 26.01 3.68 -19.59
C LYS A 471 24.66 4.39 -19.50
N TYR A 472 23.56 3.67 -19.50
CA TYR A 472 22.22 4.23 -19.38
C TYR A 472 21.76 4.20 -17.91
N THR A 473 22.39 5.03 -17.09
CA THR A 473 22.30 4.98 -15.63
C THR A 473 21.15 5.82 -15.07
N HIS A 474 20.62 6.81 -15.80
CA HIS A 474 19.68 7.80 -15.30
C HIS A 474 18.73 8.30 -16.39
N GLY A 475 17.52 8.69 -15.98
CA GLY A 475 16.60 9.45 -16.78
C GLY A 475 17.01 10.92 -16.89
N TYR A 476 16.27 11.75 -17.66
CA TYR A 476 16.72 13.11 -17.92
C TYR A 476 15.59 14.13 -17.99
N GLY A 477 15.50 14.96 -16.96
CA GLY A 477 14.59 16.08 -16.87
C GLY A 477 13.13 15.70 -16.65
N ALA A 478 12.27 16.68 -16.78
CA ALA A 478 10.83 16.55 -16.69
C ALA A 478 10.16 17.41 -17.76
N THR A 479 8.90 17.11 -18.03
CA THR A 479 8.02 17.92 -18.88
C THR A 479 6.91 18.49 -17.99
N LEU A 480 6.54 19.75 -18.21
CA LEU A 480 5.48 20.44 -17.49
C LEU A 480 4.58 21.19 -18.46
N SER A 481 3.26 21.05 -18.31
CA SER A 481 2.26 21.80 -19.05
C SER A 481 1.20 22.39 -18.12
N ARG A 482 0.55 23.47 -18.53
CA ARG A 482 -0.64 24.00 -17.82
C ARG A 482 -1.83 23.07 -18.01
N VAL A 483 -2.73 23.08 -17.04
CA VAL A 483 -3.97 22.27 -17.12
C VAL A 483 -5.08 22.97 -17.91
N ASP A 484 -5.02 24.30 -18.01
CA ASP A 484 -6.09 25.17 -18.53
C ASP A 484 -5.85 25.70 -19.97
N THR A 485 -4.69 25.34 -20.57
CA THR A 485 -4.34 25.88 -21.89
C THR A 485 -3.96 24.77 -22.87
N VAL A 486 -4.37 24.97 -24.12
CA VAL A 486 -4.02 24.11 -25.25
C VAL A 486 -3.46 24.96 -26.40
N THR A 487 -2.72 24.29 -27.26
CA THR A 487 -2.29 24.87 -28.56
C THR A 487 -3.49 25.01 -29.49
N PRO A 488 -3.38 25.75 -30.60
CA PRO A 488 -4.46 25.84 -31.61
C PRO A 488 -4.89 24.49 -32.19
N SER A 489 -4.04 23.47 -32.10
CA SER A 489 -4.38 22.10 -32.49
C SER A 489 -5.09 21.29 -31.38
N GLY A 490 -5.32 21.86 -30.19
CA GLY A 490 -5.95 21.19 -29.07
C GLY A 490 -4.99 20.31 -28.21
N GLN A 491 -3.68 20.42 -28.42
CA GLN A 491 -2.67 19.68 -27.64
C GLN A 491 -2.25 20.49 -26.39
N PRO A 492 -1.74 19.83 -25.32
CA PRO A 492 -1.28 20.53 -24.13
C PRO A 492 -0.21 21.58 -24.41
N SER A 493 -0.35 22.77 -23.83
CA SER A 493 0.64 23.84 -23.89
C SER A 493 1.80 23.57 -22.93
N VAL A 494 2.96 23.20 -23.46
CA VAL A 494 4.11 22.72 -22.69
C VAL A 494 5.01 23.89 -22.29
N MET A 495 5.30 24.00 -20.98
CA MET A 495 6.14 25.05 -20.40
C MET A 495 7.56 24.59 -20.10
N ILE A 496 7.78 23.31 -19.80
CA ILE A 496 9.09 22.68 -19.78
C ILE A 496 9.09 21.60 -20.86
N LYS A 497 9.92 21.74 -21.88
CA LYS A 497 9.95 20.90 -23.07
C LYS A 497 11.38 20.52 -23.46
N ASN A 498 11.53 19.61 -24.41
CA ASN A 498 12.78 19.20 -25.05
C ASN A 498 13.77 18.44 -24.14
N ILE A 499 14.93 18.10 -24.71
CA ILE A 499 16.14 17.58 -24.06
C ILE A 499 17.33 18.34 -24.60
N PRO A 500 18.09 19.07 -23.77
CA PRO A 500 17.85 19.30 -22.33
C PRO A 500 16.57 20.09 -22.06
N PRO A 501 16.02 20.05 -20.81
CA PRO A 501 14.80 20.76 -20.47
C PRO A 501 14.92 22.27 -20.68
N GLU A 502 14.04 22.85 -21.49
CA GLU A 502 13.97 24.28 -21.83
C GLU A 502 12.68 24.90 -21.29
N THR A 503 12.77 26.11 -20.77
CA THR A 503 11.65 26.92 -20.31
C THR A 503 12.01 28.40 -20.35
N ASP A 504 11.05 29.25 -20.65
CA ASP A 504 11.16 30.70 -20.57
C ASP A 504 10.82 31.24 -19.16
N LYS A 505 10.29 30.38 -18.27
CA LYS A 505 9.92 30.74 -16.90
C LYS A 505 11.08 30.43 -15.95
N LYS A 506 11.60 31.45 -15.27
CA LYS A 506 12.73 31.29 -14.35
C LYS A 506 12.43 30.34 -13.18
N GLU A 507 11.21 30.38 -12.70
CA GLU A 507 10.70 29.60 -11.56
C GLU A 507 10.68 28.09 -11.87
N LEU A 508 10.55 27.74 -13.16
CA LEU A 508 10.44 26.36 -13.62
C LEU A 508 11.76 25.77 -14.11
N LYS A 509 12.84 26.55 -14.17
CA LYS A 509 14.11 26.11 -14.73
C LYS A 509 14.67 24.90 -13.97
N ILE A 510 14.95 23.81 -14.68
CA ILE A 510 15.64 22.64 -14.14
C ILE A 510 17.14 22.81 -14.36
N THR A 511 17.92 22.76 -13.29
CA THR A 511 19.39 22.91 -13.31
C THR A 511 20.12 21.61 -13.04
N ARG A 512 19.44 20.59 -12.47
CA ARG A 512 19.94 19.23 -12.23
C ARG A 512 18.90 18.25 -12.79
N PRO A 513 18.97 17.97 -14.10
CA PRO A 513 17.97 17.18 -14.79
C PRO A 513 18.14 15.67 -14.65
N GLU A 514 19.29 15.17 -14.20
CA GLU A 514 19.60 13.75 -14.15
C GLU A 514 18.79 13.06 -13.06
N VAL A 515 18.08 11.98 -13.42
CA VAL A 515 17.17 11.20 -12.53
C VAL A 515 17.76 9.82 -12.31
N TYR A 516 18.51 9.67 -11.23
CA TYR A 516 19.12 8.39 -10.82
C TYR A 516 18.17 7.53 -10.00
N PHE A 517 17.21 8.17 -9.34
CA PHE A 517 16.19 7.52 -8.51
C PHE A 517 14.81 7.90 -9.03
N GLY A 518 14.03 6.91 -9.43
CA GLY A 518 12.73 7.09 -10.05
C GLY A 518 11.82 5.90 -9.84
N GLU A 519 10.69 5.89 -10.49
CA GLU A 519 9.71 4.81 -10.40
C GLU A 519 10.07 3.61 -11.28
N LEU A 520 10.78 3.84 -12.38
CA LEU A 520 11.19 2.80 -13.33
C LEU A 520 12.64 2.33 -13.14
N SER A 521 13.36 2.91 -12.20
CA SER A 521 14.78 2.66 -11.93
C SER A 521 14.99 1.40 -11.08
N ASN A 522 14.86 0.20 -11.65
CA ASN A 522 14.85 -1.07 -10.90
C ASN A 522 16.24 -1.73 -10.78
N ASP A 523 17.08 -1.61 -11.79
CA ASP A 523 18.40 -2.20 -11.81
C ASP A 523 19.42 -1.45 -10.94
N TYR A 524 20.44 -2.17 -10.44
CA TYR A 524 21.61 -1.51 -9.88
C TYR A 524 22.44 -0.82 -10.96
N ILE A 525 23.12 0.25 -10.60
CA ILE A 525 24.06 0.94 -11.48
C ILE A 525 25.42 1.11 -10.83
N LEU A 526 26.43 1.30 -11.68
CA LEU A 526 27.82 1.52 -11.29
C LEU A 526 28.26 2.90 -11.77
N VAL A 527 28.57 3.77 -10.85
CA VAL A 527 28.98 5.15 -11.10
C VAL A 527 30.46 5.36 -10.75
N ASP A 528 31.03 6.46 -11.18
CA ASP A 528 32.48 6.74 -11.02
C ASP A 528 33.36 5.66 -11.66
N THR A 529 32.93 5.07 -12.76
CA THR A 529 33.68 4.04 -13.51
C THR A 529 34.67 4.65 -14.49
N LYS A 530 35.33 3.84 -15.32
CA LYS A 530 36.10 4.35 -16.45
C LYS A 530 35.25 4.69 -17.65
N GLU A 531 34.05 4.09 -17.73
CA GLU A 531 33.03 4.40 -18.74
C GLU A 531 32.34 5.68 -18.36
N ASP A 532 32.13 6.58 -19.31
CA ASP A 532 31.31 7.76 -19.14
C ASP A 532 29.85 7.40 -19.32
N GLU A 533 28.98 7.95 -18.45
CA GLU A 533 27.55 7.73 -18.49
C GLU A 533 26.92 8.50 -19.65
N PHE A 534 25.95 7.92 -20.32
CA PHE A 534 25.13 8.61 -21.30
C PHE A 534 24.26 9.63 -20.59
N ASP A 535 24.36 10.89 -20.96
CA ASP A 535 23.61 11.99 -20.36
C ASP A 535 22.31 12.27 -21.13
N TYR A 536 22.45 12.77 -22.34
CA TYR A 536 21.30 13.01 -23.23
C TYR A 536 21.71 13.04 -24.71
N PRO A 537 20.76 12.85 -25.65
CA PRO A 537 20.99 12.97 -27.07
C PRO A 537 21.10 14.44 -27.49
N ASP A 538 22.18 14.80 -28.22
CA ASP A 538 22.42 16.16 -28.74
C ASP A 538 22.47 16.11 -30.27
N GLY A 539 21.34 16.31 -30.93
CA GLY A 539 21.20 16.15 -32.37
C GLY A 539 21.53 14.72 -32.84
N ASN A 540 22.59 14.58 -33.65
CA ASN A 540 23.08 13.29 -34.14
C ASN A 540 24.12 12.64 -33.20
N ASP A 541 24.61 13.39 -32.20
CA ASP A 541 25.60 12.94 -31.23
C ASP A 541 24.97 12.65 -29.88
N ASN A 542 25.80 12.25 -28.92
CA ASN A 542 25.37 12.02 -27.53
C ASN A 542 26.25 12.84 -26.59
N LYS A 543 25.67 13.40 -25.56
CA LYS A 543 26.42 13.95 -24.43
C LYS A 543 26.68 12.85 -23.41
N TYR A 544 27.78 13.01 -22.69
CA TYR A 544 28.18 12.09 -21.65
C TYR A 544 28.48 12.87 -20.39
N THR A 545 28.21 12.25 -19.24
CA THR A 545 28.44 12.83 -17.93
C THR A 545 29.10 11.84 -16.99
N ARG A 546 29.39 12.26 -15.78
CA ARG A 546 29.79 11.44 -14.65
C ARG A 546 29.00 11.85 -13.43
N TYR A 547 28.55 10.89 -12.66
CA TYR A 547 27.82 11.16 -11.43
C TYR A 547 28.68 11.95 -10.44
N GLU A 548 28.23 13.15 -10.05
CA GLU A 548 28.89 14.04 -9.10
C GLU A 548 28.30 13.99 -7.69
N GLY A 549 27.24 13.18 -7.49
CA GLY A 549 26.55 13.05 -6.21
C GLY A 549 27.30 12.18 -5.21
N HIS A 550 26.64 11.94 -4.07
CA HIS A 550 27.25 11.18 -2.96
C HIS A 550 26.66 9.77 -2.80
N ALA A 551 25.59 9.42 -3.50
CA ALA A 551 24.98 8.11 -3.37
C ALA A 551 25.90 6.96 -3.81
N GLY A 552 25.65 5.81 -3.25
CA GLY A 552 26.27 4.56 -3.62
C GLY A 552 27.37 4.05 -2.71
N ILE A 553 27.46 2.74 -2.64
CA ILE A 553 28.41 2.00 -1.80
C ILE A 553 29.72 1.80 -2.57
N LYS A 554 30.87 2.20 -1.97
CA LYS A 554 32.19 2.04 -2.59
C LYS A 554 32.54 0.58 -2.87
N LEU A 555 33.03 0.30 -4.09
CA LEU A 555 33.40 -1.03 -4.57
C LEU A 555 34.88 -1.38 -4.27
N ASN A 556 35.25 -1.35 -2.98
CA ASN A 556 36.50 -1.95 -2.55
C ASN A 556 36.50 -3.48 -2.88
N PRO A 557 37.65 -4.18 -2.81
CA PRO A 557 37.73 -5.60 -3.19
C PRO A 557 36.74 -6.51 -2.45
N PHE A 558 36.47 -6.22 -1.17
CA PHE A 558 35.51 -6.98 -0.37
C PHE A 558 34.07 -6.73 -0.87
N ASN A 559 33.68 -5.47 -1.06
CA ASN A 559 32.34 -5.12 -1.52
C ASN A 559 32.10 -5.61 -2.97
N ARG A 560 33.12 -5.58 -3.84
CA ARG A 560 33.03 -6.18 -5.19
C ARG A 560 32.69 -7.66 -5.13
N LEU A 561 33.30 -8.41 -4.21
CA LEU A 561 32.99 -9.82 -4.01
C LEU A 561 31.57 -10.00 -3.49
N VAL A 562 31.18 -9.24 -2.46
CA VAL A 562 29.84 -9.29 -1.86
C VAL A 562 28.75 -9.02 -2.90
N PHE A 563 28.88 -7.92 -3.66
CA PHE A 563 27.91 -7.55 -4.68
C PHE A 563 27.93 -8.48 -5.90
N SER A 564 29.08 -9.05 -6.27
CA SER A 564 29.12 -10.04 -7.37
C SER A 564 28.31 -11.29 -7.02
N ILE A 565 28.30 -11.68 -5.76
CA ILE A 565 27.49 -12.81 -5.27
C ILE A 565 26.02 -12.41 -5.13
N LYS A 566 25.75 -11.24 -4.57
CA LYS A 566 24.38 -10.72 -4.36
C LYS A 566 23.62 -10.60 -5.68
N GLU A 567 24.26 -9.94 -6.68
CA GLU A 567 23.68 -9.66 -8.00
C GLU A 567 23.90 -10.83 -8.98
N SER A 568 24.49 -11.93 -8.49
CA SER A 568 24.82 -13.11 -9.33
C SER A 568 25.61 -12.76 -10.60
N SER A 569 26.45 -11.72 -10.54
CA SER A 569 27.16 -11.14 -11.67
C SER A 569 28.67 -11.12 -11.45
N LEU A 570 29.38 -12.11 -12.05
CA LEU A 570 30.85 -12.12 -12.05
C LEU A 570 31.46 -10.90 -12.73
N LYS A 571 30.70 -10.20 -13.58
CA LYS A 571 31.16 -8.99 -14.25
C LYS A 571 31.53 -7.88 -13.27
N ILE A 572 30.84 -7.77 -12.14
CA ILE A 572 31.18 -6.82 -11.06
C ILE A 572 32.58 -7.12 -10.52
N LEU A 573 32.96 -8.39 -10.39
CA LEU A 573 34.25 -8.79 -9.84
C LEU A 573 35.41 -8.59 -10.82
N VAL A 574 35.22 -8.91 -12.11
CA VAL A 574 36.31 -8.98 -13.07
C VAL A 574 36.43 -7.79 -14.03
N SER A 575 35.41 -6.92 -14.11
CA SER A 575 35.41 -5.79 -15.05
C SER A 575 36.53 -4.82 -14.76
N SER A 576 37.30 -4.47 -15.82
CA SER A 576 38.37 -3.46 -15.80
C SER A 576 37.84 -2.02 -15.80
N ASN A 577 36.54 -1.82 -16.08
CA ASN A 577 35.89 -0.51 -16.02
C ASN A 577 35.65 -0.04 -14.58
N ILE A 578 35.59 -0.97 -13.62
CA ILE A 578 35.36 -0.66 -12.21
C ILE A 578 36.70 -0.31 -11.56
N LYS A 579 36.78 0.88 -10.97
CA LYS A 579 37.90 1.38 -10.17
C LYS A 579 37.65 1.11 -8.66
N SER A 580 38.65 1.38 -7.82
CA SER A 580 38.52 1.21 -6.37
C SER A 580 37.60 2.24 -5.70
N ASP A 581 37.41 3.38 -6.32
CA ASP A 581 36.56 4.48 -5.93
C ASP A 581 35.17 4.45 -6.59
N SER A 582 34.97 3.55 -7.56
CA SER A 582 33.65 3.31 -8.15
C SER A 582 32.65 2.88 -7.09
N ARG A 583 31.40 3.31 -7.27
CA ARG A 583 30.29 3.03 -6.35
C ARG A 583 29.19 2.24 -7.06
N ILE A 584 28.51 1.41 -6.31
CA ILE A 584 27.28 0.74 -6.73
C ILE A 584 26.08 1.40 -6.06
N ILE A 585 25.10 1.80 -6.84
CA ILE A 585 23.81 2.33 -6.37
C ILE A 585 22.74 1.25 -6.53
N ILE A 586 22.06 0.92 -5.45
CA ILE A 586 21.01 -0.10 -5.37
C ILE A 586 19.72 0.49 -4.76
N ASN A 587 18.62 -0.23 -4.89
CA ASN A 587 17.30 0.21 -4.41
C ASN A 587 16.99 1.64 -4.92
N ARG A 588 17.01 1.79 -6.23
CA ARG A 588 16.82 3.06 -6.94
C ARG A 588 15.35 3.38 -7.17
N ASN A 589 14.50 2.37 -7.28
CA ASN A 589 13.06 2.56 -7.33
C ASN A 589 12.60 3.24 -6.05
N VAL A 590 11.94 4.40 -6.18
CA VAL A 590 11.60 5.27 -5.04
C VAL A 590 10.59 4.62 -4.11
N VAL A 591 9.61 3.90 -4.64
CA VAL A 591 8.59 3.19 -3.85
C VAL A 591 9.22 2.05 -3.05
N GLU A 592 10.00 1.20 -3.72
CA GLU A 592 10.71 0.09 -3.06
C GLU A 592 11.73 0.58 -2.03
N ARG A 593 12.44 1.67 -2.34
CA ARG A 593 13.39 2.32 -1.44
C ARG A 593 12.72 2.75 -0.13
N ILE A 594 11.62 3.47 -0.23
CA ILE A 594 10.86 3.98 0.92
C ILE A 594 10.31 2.81 1.75
N ARG A 595 9.67 1.84 1.10
CA ARG A 595 9.11 0.63 1.75
C ARG A 595 10.19 -0.20 2.44
N LYS A 596 11.40 -0.28 1.88
CA LYS A 596 12.52 -0.99 2.49
C LYS A 596 13.07 -0.29 3.73
N ILE A 597 13.07 1.04 3.77
CA ILE A 597 13.51 1.83 4.94
C ILE A 597 12.53 1.65 6.09
N MET A 598 11.22 1.78 5.83
CA MET A 598 10.18 1.69 6.86
C MET A 598 8.98 0.85 6.40
N PRO A 599 9.07 -0.48 6.46
CA PRO A 599 8.03 -1.41 5.94
C PRO A 599 6.78 -1.53 6.83
N TYR A 600 6.63 -0.71 7.87
CA TYR A 600 5.54 -0.77 8.86
C TYR A 600 4.53 0.37 8.72
N LEU A 601 4.70 1.20 7.70
CA LEU A 601 3.72 2.17 7.24
C LEU A 601 2.99 1.61 6.02
N THR A 602 1.80 2.08 5.81
CA THR A 602 1.08 1.90 4.55
C THR A 602 1.37 3.12 3.67
N TYR A 603 1.54 2.93 2.38
CA TYR A 603 1.99 3.97 1.47
C TYR A 603 0.97 4.21 0.37
N GLU A 604 0.85 5.46 -0.07
CA GLU A 604 0.27 5.77 -1.37
C GLU A 604 1.09 5.05 -2.44
N ASP A 605 0.44 4.53 -3.49
CA ASP A 605 1.17 3.80 -4.53
C ASP A 605 1.76 4.72 -5.59
N ASP A 606 1.28 5.96 -5.65
CA ASP A 606 1.60 6.98 -6.65
C ASP A 606 2.42 8.11 -6.03
N PRO A 607 3.77 8.03 -6.03
CA PRO A 607 4.62 9.14 -5.65
C PRO A 607 4.57 10.23 -6.74
N TYR A 608 4.56 11.49 -6.34
CA TYR A 608 4.53 12.59 -7.29
C TYR A 608 5.83 13.38 -7.31
N ALA A 609 6.20 13.82 -8.51
CA ALA A 609 7.42 14.59 -8.74
C ALA A 609 7.19 16.10 -8.57
N VAL A 610 8.20 16.81 -8.02
CA VAL A 610 8.19 18.27 -7.89
C VAL A 610 9.55 18.86 -8.28
N ASN A 611 9.52 20.03 -8.95
CA ASN A 611 10.71 20.81 -9.25
C ASN A 611 10.89 21.93 -8.22
N ILE A 612 11.92 21.81 -7.39
CA ILE A 612 12.24 22.80 -6.35
C ILE A 612 13.62 23.40 -6.60
N ASN A 613 13.65 24.68 -6.92
CA ASN A 613 14.88 25.44 -7.16
C ASN A 613 15.79 24.74 -8.19
N GLY A 614 15.19 24.16 -9.23
CA GLY A 614 15.88 23.49 -10.32
C GLY A 614 16.32 22.05 -10.05
N LYS A 615 15.88 21.44 -8.96
CA LYS A 615 16.12 20.05 -8.62
C LYS A 615 14.81 19.28 -8.56
N LEU A 616 14.84 18.04 -8.98
CA LEU A 616 13.69 17.13 -8.94
C LEU A 616 13.67 16.35 -7.63
N TYR A 617 12.49 16.28 -7.04
CA TYR A 617 12.20 15.49 -5.85
C TYR A 617 10.94 14.67 -6.07
N TRP A 618 10.90 13.50 -5.46
CA TRP A 618 9.70 12.69 -5.33
C TRP A 618 9.09 12.92 -3.95
N MET A 619 7.79 13.08 -3.91
CA MET A 619 7.01 13.15 -2.68
C MET A 619 6.02 11.99 -2.63
N MET A 620 5.87 11.36 -1.46
CA MET A 620 4.99 10.21 -1.27
C MET A 620 4.29 10.30 0.08
N ASP A 621 3.01 9.97 0.10
CA ASP A 621 2.25 9.88 1.34
C ASP A 621 2.43 8.54 2.03
N ALA A 622 2.48 8.58 3.36
CA ALA A 622 2.56 7.38 4.19
C ALA A 622 1.56 7.45 5.33
N TYR A 623 0.79 6.38 5.47
CA TYR A 623 -0.30 6.24 6.41
C TYR A 623 0.10 5.42 7.62
N THR A 624 -0.43 5.80 8.77
CA THR A 624 -0.52 4.95 9.94
C THR A 624 -1.88 4.27 9.93
N THR A 625 -1.90 2.95 9.93
CA THR A 625 -3.10 2.13 9.83
C THR A 625 -3.18 1.12 10.96
N SER A 626 -4.39 0.70 11.32
CA SER A 626 -4.65 -0.40 12.24
C SER A 626 -5.97 -1.08 11.88
N ASP A 627 -6.06 -2.38 12.10
CA ASP A 627 -7.29 -3.18 12.05
C ASP A 627 -7.88 -3.44 13.45
N MET A 628 -7.24 -2.89 14.50
CA MET A 628 -7.53 -3.14 15.90
C MET A 628 -8.15 -1.93 16.62
N TYR A 629 -8.78 -0.99 15.89
CA TYR A 629 -9.45 0.15 16.49
C TYR A 629 -10.87 -0.25 16.92
N PRO A 630 -11.25 -0.11 18.22
CA PRO A 630 -12.58 -0.55 18.71
C PRO A 630 -13.74 0.16 18.02
N TYR A 631 -14.83 -0.55 17.75
CA TYR A 631 -16.10 -0.03 17.24
C TYR A 631 -16.02 0.69 15.88
N SER A 632 -14.92 0.64 15.16
CA SER A 632 -14.78 1.28 13.85
C SER A 632 -15.12 0.33 12.71
N GLU A 633 -15.87 0.82 11.74
CA GLU A 633 -16.15 0.12 10.48
C GLU A 633 -14.85 -0.03 9.67
N PRO A 634 -14.51 -1.23 9.20
CA PRO A 634 -13.32 -1.42 8.36
C PRO A 634 -13.54 -0.87 6.95
N PHE A 635 -12.48 -0.33 6.36
CA PHE A 635 -12.43 0.01 4.94
C PHE A 635 -11.60 -1.02 4.18
N VAL A 636 -11.87 -1.13 2.89
CA VAL A 636 -11.10 -1.93 1.94
C VAL A 636 -10.77 -1.02 0.77
N GLY A 637 -9.53 -0.57 0.69
CA GLY A 637 -8.98 0.08 -0.49
C GLY A 637 -8.22 -0.93 -1.35
N ASP A 638 -7.73 -0.52 -2.50
CA ASP A 638 -7.04 -1.40 -3.45
C ASP A 638 -5.82 -2.10 -2.83
N ASP A 639 -4.99 -1.38 -2.07
CA ASP A 639 -3.81 -1.92 -1.37
C ASP A 639 -3.78 -1.56 0.14
N VAL A 640 -4.78 -0.84 0.64
CA VAL A 640 -4.86 -0.37 2.03
C VAL A 640 -6.09 -0.94 2.69
N GLY A 641 -5.93 -1.62 3.82
CA GLY A 641 -7.04 -2.14 4.62
C GLY A 641 -6.85 -1.83 6.10
N GLY A 642 -7.96 -1.84 6.83
CA GLY A 642 -7.97 -1.57 8.26
C GLY A 642 -9.26 -0.94 8.73
N ASN A 643 -9.26 -0.46 9.98
CA ASN A 643 -10.39 0.29 10.55
C ASN A 643 -9.95 1.57 11.29
N TYR A 644 -8.73 2.00 11.03
CA TYR A 644 -8.12 3.27 11.45
C TYR A 644 -7.08 3.70 10.41
N ILE A 645 -7.10 4.97 10.01
CA ILE A 645 -6.14 5.52 9.07
C ILE A 645 -5.88 7.01 9.35
N ARG A 646 -4.61 7.44 9.23
CA ARG A 646 -4.18 8.85 9.30
C ARG A 646 -3.10 9.13 8.27
N ASN A 647 -3.13 10.31 7.65
CA ASN A 647 -2.03 10.84 6.86
C ASN A 647 -0.97 11.46 7.78
N SER A 648 -0.22 10.62 8.44
CA SER A 648 0.70 11.10 9.48
C SER A 648 2.07 11.45 8.97
N ILE A 649 2.48 10.99 7.79
CA ILE A 649 3.86 11.10 7.33
C ILE A 649 3.92 11.45 5.84
N LYS A 650 4.77 12.43 5.50
CA LYS A 650 5.21 12.72 4.12
C LYS A 650 6.64 12.25 3.94
N VAL A 651 6.91 11.56 2.84
CA VAL A 651 8.25 11.12 2.47
C VAL A 651 8.73 11.91 1.26
N VAL A 652 9.97 12.37 1.31
CA VAL A 652 10.62 13.11 0.22
C VAL A 652 11.89 12.39 -0.18
N VAL A 653 12.07 12.15 -1.48
CA VAL A 653 13.28 11.53 -2.06
C VAL A 653 13.89 12.47 -3.08
N ASP A 654 15.19 12.76 -2.95
CA ASP A 654 15.95 13.49 -3.95
C ASP A 654 16.18 12.59 -5.19
N ALA A 655 15.73 13.02 -6.36
CA ALA A 655 15.82 12.23 -7.59
C ALA A 655 17.26 12.00 -8.09
N TYR A 656 18.21 12.85 -7.67
CA TYR A 656 19.62 12.74 -8.03
C TYR A 656 20.43 11.88 -7.05
N ASN A 657 20.27 12.12 -5.73
CA ASN A 657 21.07 11.45 -4.69
C ASN A 657 20.31 10.34 -3.93
N GLY A 658 19.01 10.24 -4.08
CA GLY A 658 18.19 9.26 -3.35
C GLY A 658 18.06 9.55 -1.85
N ASP A 659 18.44 10.75 -1.40
CA ASP A 659 18.25 11.17 -0.02
C ASP A 659 16.78 11.10 0.37
N THR A 660 16.46 10.21 1.27
CA THR A 660 15.06 9.94 1.69
C THR A 660 14.81 10.53 3.06
N LYS A 661 13.74 11.30 3.24
CA LYS A 661 13.38 11.96 4.50
C LYS A 661 11.92 11.74 4.82
N PHE A 662 11.64 11.34 6.06
CA PHE A 662 10.30 11.11 6.59
C PHE A 662 9.90 12.28 7.49
N TYR A 663 8.84 13.01 7.13
CA TYR A 663 8.33 14.14 7.89
C TYR A 663 6.99 13.80 8.53
N VAL A 664 6.86 14.04 9.84
CA VAL A 664 5.61 13.82 10.56
C VAL A 664 4.71 15.04 10.37
N VAL A 665 3.57 14.82 9.74
CA VAL A 665 2.53 15.84 9.44
C VAL A 665 1.55 15.92 10.59
N ASP A 666 0.93 14.80 10.96
CA ASP A 666 0.02 14.73 12.10
C ASP A 666 0.79 14.40 13.39
N LYS A 667 1.02 15.44 14.17
CA LYS A 667 1.68 15.32 15.48
C LYS A 667 0.76 14.80 16.59
N GLN A 668 -0.53 14.68 16.33
CA GLN A 668 -1.49 14.18 17.34
C GLN A 668 -1.66 12.68 17.24
N ASP A 669 -1.44 12.09 16.09
CA ASP A 669 -1.60 10.65 15.86
C ASP A 669 -0.75 9.79 16.84
N PRO A 670 -1.38 8.93 17.66
CA PRO A 670 -0.69 8.06 18.59
C PRO A 670 0.20 6.99 17.94
N LEU A 671 -0.15 6.53 16.71
CA LEU A 671 0.64 5.56 15.96
C LEU A 671 1.95 6.21 15.49
N ALA A 672 1.88 7.40 14.90
CA ALA A 672 3.06 8.14 14.48
C ALA A 672 3.97 8.46 15.67
N LYS A 673 3.42 8.90 16.80
CA LYS A 673 4.18 9.09 18.05
C LYS A 673 4.86 7.81 18.53
N THR A 674 4.20 6.68 18.42
CA THR A 674 4.75 5.37 18.79
C THR A 674 5.92 5.00 17.87
N TYR A 675 5.77 5.19 16.57
CA TYR A 675 6.84 4.93 15.60
C TYR A 675 8.02 5.88 15.75
N GLN A 676 7.80 7.16 16.08
CA GLN A 676 8.86 8.10 16.43
C GLN A 676 9.66 7.65 17.65
N LYS A 677 9.01 7.08 18.67
CA LYS A 677 9.72 6.51 19.86
C LYS A 677 10.53 5.27 19.49
N ILE A 678 10.04 4.44 18.56
CA ILE A 678 10.75 3.23 18.11
C ILE A 678 11.95 3.59 17.22
N PHE A 679 11.78 4.55 16.30
CA PHE A 679 12.79 4.95 15.31
C PHE A 679 13.07 6.47 15.36
N PRO A 680 13.64 6.99 16.45
CA PRO A 680 13.79 8.44 16.67
C PRO A 680 14.70 9.14 15.65
N SER A 681 15.62 8.41 15.01
CA SER A 681 16.52 8.96 13.99
C SER A 681 15.88 9.05 12.60
N LEU A 682 14.77 8.35 12.36
CA LEU A 682 14.13 8.29 11.04
C LEU A 682 13.23 9.50 10.78
N PHE A 683 12.40 9.84 11.74
CA PHE A 683 11.34 10.82 11.58
C PHE A 683 11.80 12.24 11.94
N LYS A 684 11.37 13.20 11.13
CA LYS A 684 11.59 14.64 11.33
C LYS A 684 10.26 15.35 11.49
N ASP A 685 10.23 16.42 12.26
CA ASP A 685 9.04 17.27 12.33
C ASP A 685 8.80 17.98 11.00
N ILE A 686 7.54 18.21 10.66
CA ILE A 686 7.13 18.88 9.41
C ILE A 686 7.72 20.29 9.29
N GLU A 687 7.97 20.99 10.41
CA GLU A 687 8.60 22.32 10.41
C GLU A 687 10.04 22.30 9.91
N LYS A 688 10.70 21.14 9.89
CA LYS A 688 12.04 20.95 9.31
C LYS A 688 12.01 20.72 7.81
N MET A 689 10.83 20.53 7.21
CA MET A 689 10.68 20.48 5.76
C MET A 689 10.92 21.89 5.19
N PRO A 690 11.74 22.03 4.14
CA PRO A 690 11.89 23.30 3.42
C PRO A 690 10.52 23.87 3.00
N LYS A 691 10.35 25.20 3.10
CA LYS A 691 9.08 25.85 2.78
C LYS A 691 8.64 25.60 1.35
N ASP A 692 9.59 25.60 0.43
CA ASP A 692 9.32 25.36 -0.99
C ASP A 692 8.79 23.92 -1.23
N LEU A 693 9.32 22.92 -0.55
CA LEU A 693 8.75 21.55 -0.57
C LEU A 693 7.37 21.49 0.08
N ARG A 694 7.20 22.21 1.20
CA ARG A 694 5.92 22.24 1.91
C ARG A 694 4.79 22.85 1.08
N SER A 695 5.07 23.84 0.21
CA SER A 695 4.07 24.43 -0.69
C SER A 695 3.57 23.47 -1.78
N HIS A 696 4.21 22.32 -1.98
CA HIS A 696 3.81 21.29 -2.91
C HIS A 696 3.15 20.07 -2.23
N MET A 697 2.90 20.13 -0.91
CA MET A 697 2.16 19.06 -0.25
C MET A 697 0.73 18.99 -0.79
N ARG A 698 0.25 17.77 -1.03
CA ARG A 698 -1.13 17.44 -1.39
C ARG A 698 -1.81 16.68 -0.25
N TYR A 699 -3.10 16.86 -0.05
CA TYR A 699 -3.88 15.94 0.78
C TYR A 699 -4.01 14.62 0.02
N PRO A 700 -3.73 13.46 0.62
CA PRO A 700 -3.58 12.20 -0.13
C PRO A 700 -4.86 11.76 -0.81
N HIS A 701 -4.75 11.33 -2.06
CA HIS A 701 -5.87 10.89 -2.88
C HIS A 701 -6.58 9.66 -2.28
N ALA A 702 -5.84 8.61 -1.92
CA ALA A 702 -6.41 7.39 -1.36
C ALA A 702 -7.09 7.61 -0.01
N LEU A 703 -6.49 8.43 0.88
CA LEU A 703 -7.13 8.78 2.15
C LEU A 703 -8.44 9.54 1.92
N PHE A 704 -8.45 10.55 1.07
CA PHE A 704 -9.65 11.36 0.82
C PHE A 704 -10.76 10.52 0.18
N LYS A 705 -10.42 9.58 -0.70
CA LYS A 705 -11.35 8.59 -1.25
C LYS A 705 -11.97 7.72 -0.15
N ILE A 706 -11.15 7.13 0.72
CA ILE A 706 -11.61 6.31 1.85
C ILE A 706 -12.51 7.13 2.78
N GLN A 707 -12.09 8.34 3.15
CA GLN A 707 -12.88 9.24 4.00
C GLN A 707 -14.23 9.59 3.36
N SER A 708 -14.25 9.86 2.06
CA SER A 708 -15.46 10.15 1.30
C SER A 708 -16.42 8.96 1.31
N GLU A 709 -15.93 7.75 1.06
CA GLU A 709 -16.74 6.53 1.09
C GLU A 709 -17.33 6.27 2.49
N ILE A 710 -16.54 6.40 3.54
CA ILE A 710 -17.03 6.27 4.92
C ILE A 710 -18.03 7.38 5.24
N TYR A 711 -17.79 8.61 4.81
CA TYR A 711 -18.68 9.75 5.05
C TYR A 711 -20.04 9.60 4.40
N THR A 712 -20.19 8.83 3.31
CA THR A 712 -21.50 8.53 2.69
C THR A 712 -22.54 8.03 3.68
N ARG A 713 -22.10 7.38 4.76
CA ARG A 713 -22.93 6.84 5.81
C ARG A 713 -22.72 7.55 7.15
N TYR A 714 -21.48 7.84 7.51
CA TYR A 714 -21.10 8.33 8.84
C TYR A 714 -21.25 9.83 9.02
N HIS A 715 -21.78 10.57 8.03
CA HIS A 715 -22.27 11.95 8.20
C HIS A 715 -23.57 12.01 9.04
N MET A 716 -24.32 10.89 9.14
CA MET A 716 -25.54 10.80 9.91
C MET A 716 -25.25 10.62 11.41
N ASN A 717 -25.39 11.69 12.19
CA ASN A 717 -25.14 11.66 13.64
C ASN A 717 -26.33 11.16 14.47
N ASP A 718 -27.56 11.26 13.96
CA ASP A 718 -28.74 10.70 14.61
C ASP A 718 -28.80 9.19 14.41
N VAL A 719 -28.84 8.43 15.51
CA VAL A 719 -28.80 6.97 15.50
C VAL A 719 -30.00 6.35 14.77
N LYS A 720 -31.17 6.99 14.79
CA LYS A 720 -32.35 6.47 14.10
C LYS A 720 -32.22 6.67 12.59
N VAL A 721 -31.81 7.86 12.18
CA VAL A 721 -31.57 8.21 10.79
C VAL A 721 -30.48 7.28 10.21
N PHE A 722 -29.40 7.06 10.98
CA PHE A 722 -28.32 6.12 10.61
C PHE A 722 -28.81 4.68 10.46
N TYR A 723 -29.60 4.19 11.43
CA TYR A 723 -30.16 2.83 11.40
C TYR A 723 -31.12 2.63 10.22
N GLN A 724 -32.01 3.60 9.99
CA GLN A 724 -32.99 3.56 8.91
C GLN A 724 -32.35 3.80 7.54
N LYS A 725 -31.11 4.26 7.50
CA LYS A 725 -30.40 4.66 6.25
C LYS A 725 -31.20 5.71 5.47
N GLU A 726 -31.86 6.64 6.19
CA GLU A 726 -32.81 7.58 5.62
C GLU A 726 -32.13 8.63 4.73
N ASP A 727 -30.89 9.03 5.08
CA ASP A 727 -30.09 10.01 4.35
C ASP A 727 -28.77 9.41 3.83
N LEU A 728 -28.82 8.17 3.34
CA LEU A 728 -27.62 7.51 2.81
C LEU A 728 -27.19 8.16 1.49
N TRP A 729 -25.89 8.43 1.36
CA TRP A 729 -25.31 9.00 0.15
C TRP A 729 -24.51 7.98 -0.64
N ASP A 730 -24.24 8.30 -1.89
CA ASP A 730 -23.26 7.65 -2.77
C ASP A 730 -22.28 8.72 -3.28
N VAL A 731 -21.05 8.34 -3.60
CA VAL A 731 -20.16 9.20 -4.39
C VAL A 731 -20.77 9.34 -5.78
N ALA A 732 -20.79 10.56 -6.30
CA ALA A 732 -21.37 10.83 -7.60
C ALA A 732 -20.65 10.06 -8.72
N LYS A 733 -21.34 9.87 -9.85
CA LYS A 733 -20.82 9.25 -11.06
C LYS A 733 -20.70 10.25 -12.17
N GLN A 734 -19.86 9.96 -13.16
CA GLN A 734 -19.65 10.74 -14.38
C GLN A 734 -19.47 9.80 -15.57
N ILE A 735 -19.48 10.33 -16.77
CA ILE A 735 -18.98 9.63 -17.96
C ILE A 735 -17.52 10.05 -18.17
N TYR A 736 -16.60 9.07 -18.18
CA TYR A 736 -15.19 9.32 -18.46
C TYR A 736 -14.74 8.43 -19.64
N GLY A 737 -14.17 9.05 -20.66
CA GLY A 737 -14.00 8.39 -21.94
C GLY A 737 -15.36 8.14 -22.60
N THR A 738 -15.85 6.93 -22.52
CA THR A 738 -17.18 6.48 -23.00
C THR A 738 -17.93 5.65 -21.95
N GLU A 739 -17.41 5.58 -20.71
CA GLU A 739 -17.93 4.69 -19.67
C GLU A 739 -18.42 5.49 -18.45
N GLU A 740 -19.50 5.00 -17.82
CA GLU A 740 -19.97 5.50 -16.54
C GLU A 740 -19.03 5.00 -15.44
N VAL A 741 -18.42 5.92 -14.72
CA VAL A 741 -17.50 5.63 -13.62
C VAL A 741 -17.88 6.43 -12.37
N THR A 742 -17.54 5.89 -11.18
CA THR A 742 -17.61 6.66 -9.94
C THR A 742 -16.55 7.74 -9.99
N MET A 743 -16.87 8.95 -9.57
CA MET A 743 -15.93 10.06 -9.54
C MET A 743 -14.82 9.80 -8.52
N GLU A 744 -13.61 10.11 -8.92
CA GLU A 744 -12.43 10.10 -8.05
C GLU A 744 -12.17 11.50 -7.49
N PRO A 745 -11.46 11.65 -6.34
CA PRO A 745 -11.04 12.95 -5.86
C PRO A 745 -10.28 13.74 -6.92
N ASN A 746 -10.71 14.98 -7.17
CA ASN A 746 -10.09 15.84 -8.17
C ASN A 746 -9.38 17.02 -7.51
N TYR A 747 -8.09 17.21 -7.84
CA TYR A 747 -7.32 18.36 -7.42
C TYR A 747 -7.49 19.52 -8.36
N PHE A 748 -7.75 20.73 -7.82
CA PHE A 748 -7.71 21.97 -8.58
C PHE A 748 -7.51 23.20 -7.68
N VAL A 749 -7.13 24.30 -8.30
CA VAL A 749 -6.99 25.59 -7.60
C VAL A 749 -8.32 26.34 -7.68
N ALA A 750 -8.90 26.64 -6.53
CA ALA A 750 -10.14 27.42 -6.47
C ALA A 750 -10.21 28.31 -5.24
N LYS A 751 -10.93 29.42 -5.37
CA LYS A 751 -11.35 30.27 -4.25
C LYS A 751 -12.60 29.64 -3.62
N LEU A 752 -12.47 29.17 -2.39
CA LEU A 752 -13.61 28.62 -1.67
C LEU A 752 -14.60 29.71 -1.24
N PRO A 753 -15.91 29.39 -1.15
CA PRO A 753 -16.92 30.31 -0.71
C PRO A 753 -16.61 30.95 0.64
N GLY A 754 -16.52 32.30 0.67
CA GLY A 754 -16.18 33.08 1.86
C GLY A 754 -14.68 33.25 2.13
N GLU A 755 -13.80 32.60 1.36
CA GLU A 755 -12.35 32.81 1.42
C GLU A 755 -11.91 33.97 0.48
N LYS A 756 -10.74 34.55 0.78
CA LYS A 756 -10.21 35.67 0.00
C LYS A 756 -9.33 35.22 -1.18
N ASP A 757 -8.53 34.23 -0.93
CA ASP A 757 -7.50 33.75 -1.85
C ASP A 757 -7.89 32.37 -2.39
N ALA A 758 -7.44 32.06 -3.61
CA ALA A 758 -7.54 30.72 -4.15
C ALA A 758 -6.50 29.82 -3.50
N GLU A 759 -6.86 28.58 -3.29
CA GLU A 759 -6.02 27.52 -2.72
C GLU A 759 -6.12 26.23 -3.53
N PHE A 760 -5.14 25.37 -3.38
CA PHE A 760 -5.19 24.02 -3.95
C PHE A 760 -6.08 23.15 -3.08
N ILE A 761 -7.08 22.54 -3.69
CA ILE A 761 -8.08 21.73 -3.00
C ILE A 761 -8.25 20.38 -3.71
N SER A 762 -8.80 19.42 -3.01
CA SER A 762 -9.34 18.21 -3.61
C SER A 762 -10.84 18.13 -3.31
N THR A 763 -11.65 17.73 -4.30
CA THR A 763 -13.10 17.71 -4.15
C THR A 763 -13.70 16.39 -4.59
N ILE A 764 -14.84 16.06 -3.99
CA ILE A 764 -15.67 14.93 -4.38
C ILE A 764 -17.16 15.24 -4.13
N PRO A 765 -18.03 15.12 -5.13
CA PRO A 765 -19.46 15.36 -4.99
C PRO A 765 -20.21 14.12 -4.50
N PHE A 766 -21.29 14.34 -3.73
CA PHE A 766 -22.18 13.29 -3.24
C PHE A 766 -23.58 13.43 -3.80
N THR A 767 -24.23 12.31 -4.02
CA THR A 767 -25.63 12.19 -4.38
C THR A 767 -26.40 11.37 -3.33
N PRO A 768 -27.70 11.59 -3.10
CA PRO A 768 -28.48 10.67 -2.32
C PRO A 768 -28.49 9.30 -2.99
N LYS A 769 -28.44 8.25 -2.19
CA LYS A 769 -28.40 6.87 -2.71
C LYS A 769 -29.49 6.58 -3.72
N GLY A 770 -29.07 6.10 -4.91
CA GLY A 770 -29.97 5.77 -6.02
C GLY A 770 -30.60 6.98 -6.71
N LYS A 771 -30.05 8.18 -6.54
CA LYS A 771 -30.47 9.41 -7.25
C LYS A 771 -29.24 10.07 -7.86
N ASN A 772 -29.47 10.94 -8.86
CA ASN A 772 -28.41 11.64 -9.58
C ASN A 772 -28.28 13.14 -9.25
N ASN A 773 -29.20 13.70 -8.45
CA ASN A 773 -29.07 15.08 -7.97
C ASN A 773 -28.01 15.17 -6.86
N MET A 774 -27.25 16.25 -6.81
CA MET A 774 -26.25 16.45 -5.75
C MET A 774 -26.88 16.81 -4.41
N THR A 775 -26.31 16.32 -3.33
CA THR A 775 -26.65 16.64 -1.95
C THR A 775 -25.56 17.37 -1.21
N ALA A 776 -24.31 17.15 -1.57
CA ALA A 776 -23.16 17.82 -0.96
C ALA A 776 -21.93 17.76 -1.87
N LEU A 777 -20.98 18.65 -1.58
CA LEU A 777 -19.62 18.64 -2.15
C LEU A 777 -18.63 18.61 -0.98
N MET A 778 -17.82 17.57 -0.87
CA MET A 778 -16.75 17.50 0.12
C MET A 778 -15.45 18.04 -0.46
N VAL A 779 -14.72 18.79 0.34
CA VAL A 779 -13.48 19.47 -0.02
C VAL A 779 -12.42 19.16 1.00
N ALA A 780 -11.24 18.72 0.56
CA ALA A 780 -10.03 18.67 1.37
C ALA A 780 -9.11 19.83 1.02
N ARG A 781 -8.72 20.63 2.03
CA ARG A 781 -7.83 21.78 1.85
C ARG A 781 -6.37 21.34 1.87
N ASN A 782 -5.55 21.86 0.94
CA ASN A 782 -4.17 21.41 0.75
C ASN A 782 -3.12 22.45 1.17
N ASP A 783 -3.51 23.71 1.39
CA ASP A 783 -2.56 24.79 1.55
C ASP A 783 -2.46 25.33 2.98
N GLY A 784 -1.25 25.75 3.34
CA GLY A 784 -0.97 26.56 4.53
C GLY A 784 -1.33 25.92 5.87
N LYS A 785 -1.99 26.69 6.73
CA LYS A 785 -2.45 26.26 8.07
C LYS A 785 -3.69 25.39 8.04
N ASP A 786 -4.41 25.42 6.93
CA ASP A 786 -5.67 24.70 6.75
C ASP A 786 -5.48 23.35 6.04
N TYR A 787 -4.21 22.95 5.80
CA TYR A 787 -3.87 21.64 5.26
C TYR A 787 -4.53 20.51 6.06
N GLY A 788 -5.29 19.65 5.38
CA GLY A 788 -5.97 18.50 5.95
C GLY A 788 -7.37 18.81 6.53
N ASN A 789 -7.78 20.08 6.57
CA ASN A 789 -9.15 20.41 6.98
C ASN A 789 -10.14 19.93 5.91
N LEU A 790 -11.16 19.19 6.36
CA LEU A 790 -12.26 18.74 5.52
C LEU A 790 -13.46 19.67 5.69
N VAL A 791 -14.00 20.14 4.56
CA VAL A 791 -15.20 20.98 4.50
C VAL A 791 -16.25 20.27 3.67
N VAL A 792 -17.50 20.25 4.12
CA VAL A 792 -18.65 19.74 3.37
C VAL A 792 -19.63 20.87 3.10
N TYR A 793 -19.77 21.24 1.85
CA TYR A 793 -20.80 22.15 1.38
C TYR A 793 -22.09 21.37 1.14
N GLN A 794 -23.05 21.54 2.05
CA GLN A 794 -24.32 20.85 1.98
C GLN A 794 -25.38 21.69 1.25
N PHE A 795 -26.03 21.09 0.26
CA PHE A 795 -27.04 21.75 -0.55
C PHE A 795 -28.45 21.70 0.08
N PRO A 796 -29.32 22.69 -0.20
CA PRO A 796 -30.66 22.72 0.35
C PRO A 796 -31.51 21.54 -0.16
N LYS A 797 -32.13 20.78 0.74
CA LYS A 797 -33.04 19.66 0.37
C LYS A 797 -34.33 20.14 -0.32
N SER A 798 -34.64 21.44 -0.23
CA SER A 798 -35.84 22.07 -0.84
C SER A 798 -35.63 22.44 -2.33
N LYS A 799 -34.41 22.31 -2.87
CA LYS A 799 -34.04 22.69 -4.22
C LYS A 799 -33.31 21.51 -4.88
N THR A 800 -33.59 21.26 -6.14
CA THR A 800 -32.83 20.29 -6.92
C THR A 800 -31.53 20.95 -7.40
N VAL A 801 -30.39 20.38 -6.99
CA VAL A 801 -29.07 20.74 -7.50
C VAL A 801 -28.66 19.62 -8.45
N TYR A 802 -28.39 19.95 -9.70
CA TYR A 802 -28.02 18.94 -10.69
C TYR A 802 -26.73 18.23 -10.29
N GLY A 803 -26.74 16.92 -10.34
CA GLY A 803 -25.53 16.12 -10.18
C GLY A 803 -24.85 15.84 -11.50
N PRO A 804 -23.58 15.37 -11.45
CA PRO A 804 -22.79 15.13 -12.65
C PRO A 804 -23.54 14.30 -13.71
N MET A 805 -24.12 13.15 -13.37
CA MET A 805 -24.89 12.33 -14.33
C MET A 805 -26.14 13.02 -14.90
N GLN A 806 -26.69 14.05 -14.23
CA GLN A 806 -27.80 14.82 -14.80
C GLN A 806 -27.27 15.84 -15.82
N ILE A 807 -26.10 16.42 -15.57
CA ILE A 807 -25.39 17.28 -16.53
C ILE A 807 -24.98 16.45 -17.74
N GLU A 808 -24.45 15.26 -17.55
CA GLU A 808 -24.10 14.32 -18.61
C GLU A 808 -25.32 14.01 -19.50
N ALA A 809 -26.47 13.76 -18.87
CA ALA A 809 -27.73 13.52 -19.61
C ALA A 809 -28.19 14.78 -20.38
N GLN A 810 -28.00 15.99 -19.85
CA GLN A 810 -28.31 17.22 -20.57
C GLN A 810 -27.38 17.41 -21.79
N ILE A 811 -26.09 17.11 -21.63
CA ILE A 811 -25.11 17.13 -22.72
C ILE A 811 -25.52 16.16 -23.83
N ASP A 812 -25.84 14.91 -23.47
CA ASP A 812 -26.25 13.89 -24.45
C ASP A 812 -27.57 14.22 -25.17
N GLN A 813 -28.46 14.98 -24.51
CA GLN A 813 -29.74 15.45 -25.09
C GLN A 813 -29.59 16.68 -25.97
N ASN A 814 -28.46 17.38 -25.89
CA ASN A 814 -28.21 18.55 -26.77
C ASN A 814 -28.01 18.06 -28.22
N THR A 815 -28.80 18.59 -29.12
CA THR A 815 -28.83 18.13 -30.52
C THR A 815 -27.49 18.34 -31.23
N GLU A 816 -26.86 19.51 -31.04
CA GLU A 816 -25.59 19.85 -31.65
C GLU A 816 -24.47 18.91 -31.16
N ILE A 817 -24.36 18.73 -29.83
CA ILE A 817 -23.35 17.89 -29.21
C ILE A 817 -23.55 16.43 -29.65
N SER A 818 -24.77 15.92 -29.58
CA SER A 818 -25.10 14.55 -29.98
C SER A 818 -24.80 14.29 -31.46
N GLN A 819 -25.00 15.29 -32.34
CA GLN A 819 -24.65 15.21 -33.75
C GLN A 819 -23.12 15.13 -33.93
N ASP A 820 -22.36 15.99 -33.28
CA ASP A 820 -20.89 15.99 -33.33
C ASP A 820 -20.33 14.68 -32.81
N PHE A 821 -20.78 14.19 -31.65
CA PHE A 821 -20.34 12.90 -31.09
C PHE A 821 -20.61 11.71 -32.03
N SER A 822 -21.78 11.72 -32.69
CA SER A 822 -22.12 10.71 -33.68
C SER A 822 -21.21 10.77 -34.92
N LEU A 823 -20.88 11.98 -35.37
CA LEU A 823 -19.98 12.20 -36.49
C LEU A 823 -18.54 11.80 -36.15
N TRP A 824 -18.05 12.18 -35.00
CA TRP A 824 -16.66 11.92 -34.58
C TRP A 824 -16.40 10.45 -34.24
N ASN A 825 -17.44 9.69 -33.89
CA ASN A 825 -17.33 8.25 -33.66
C ASN A 825 -17.49 7.42 -34.95
N SER A 826 -17.28 8.05 -36.10
CA SER A 826 -17.31 7.39 -37.42
C SER A 826 -15.93 6.91 -37.86
N ALA A 827 -15.84 6.18 -38.97
CA ALA A 827 -14.63 5.52 -39.43
C ALA A 827 -13.38 6.43 -39.46
N GLY A 828 -12.43 6.19 -38.58
CA GLY A 828 -11.11 6.82 -38.53
C GLY A 828 -10.87 7.79 -37.37
N SER A 829 -11.91 8.12 -36.59
CA SER A 829 -11.77 8.93 -35.37
C SER A 829 -12.63 8.38 -34.23
N GLN A 830 -12.33 8.80 -33.03
CA GLN A 830 -13.05 8.45 -31.81
C GLN A 830 -13.04 9.66 -30.89
N TYR A 831 -14.19 10.00 -30.29
CA TYR A 831 -14.22 10.99 -29.25
C TYR A 831 -14.11 10.33 -27.87
N SER A 832 -13.63 11.09 -26.89
CA SER A 832 -13.66 10.71 -25.47
C SER A 832 -13.97 11.93 -24.61
N ARG A 833 -14.71 11.72 -23.53
CA ARG A 833 -15.06 12.75 -22.57
C ARG A 833 -14.02 12.77 -21.44
N GLY A 834 -13.62 13.94 -21.03
CA GLY A 834 -12.73 14.14 -19.88
C GLY A 834 -13.47 14.11 -18.56
N ASN A 835 -12.78 14.45 -17.47
CA ASN A 835 -13.42 14.58 -16.16
C ASN A 835 -14.41 15.76 -16.16
N LEU A 836 -15.59 15.54 -15.61
CA LEU A 836 -16.55 16.59 -15.32
C LEU A 836 -16.19 17.26 -13.99
N PHE A 837 -15.76 18.53 -14.03
CA PHE A 837 -15.42 19.30 -12.85
C PHE A 837 -16.63 20.03 -12.29
N VAL A 838 -16.87 19.88 -10.99
CA VAL A 838 -17.87 20.66 -10.24
C VAL A 838 -17.12 21.78 -9.51
N VAL A 839 -17.20 22.98 -10.04
CA VAL A 839 -16.45 24.16 -9.58
C VAL A 839 -17.37 25.09 -8.79
N PRO A 840 -17.18 25.24 -7.47
CA PRO A 840 -17.92 26.22 -6.70
C PRO A 840 -17.38 27.63 -6.99
N ILE A 841 -18.27 28.56 -7.36
CA ILE A 841 -17.95 29.98 -7.57
C ILE A 841 -18.99 30.79 -6.82
N GLU A 842 -18.57 31.58 -5.83
CA GLU A 842 -19.44 32.33 -4.93
C GLU A 842 -20.50 31.41 -4.28
N SER A 843 -21.79 31.59 -4.61
CA SER A 843 -22.90 30.73 -4.13
C SER A 843 -23.43 29.78 -5.20
N SER A 844 -22.71 29.61 -6.30
CA SER A 844 -23.15 28.86 -7.49
C SER A 844 -22.20 27.72 -7.83
N LEU A 845 -22.67 26.81 -8.69
CA LEU A 845 -21.85 25.68 -9.19
C LEU A 845 -21.72 25.81 -10.70
N LEU A 846 -20.49 25.71 -11.19
CA LEU A 846 -20.17 25.63 -12.62
C LEU A 846 -19.69 24.21 -12.92
N TYR A 847 -20.18 23.62 -14.00
CA TYR A 847 -19.75 22.28 -14.44
C TYR A 847 -18.94 22.45 -15.71
N VAL A 848 -17.72 21.88 -15.75
CA VAL A 848 -16.83 22.00 -16.91
C VAL A 848 -16.32 20.64 -17.32
N GLU A 849 -16.42 20.35 -18.60
CA GLU A 849 -16.00 19.06 -19.17
C GLU A 849 -15.29 19.28 -20.51
N PRO A 850 -14.02 18.84 -20.66
CA PRO A 850 -13.34 18.82 -21.94
C PRO A 850 -13.72 17.60 -22.77
N VAL A 851 -13.81 17.78 -24.08
CA VAL A 851 -14.05 16.71 -25.04
C VAL A 851 -12.85 16.55 -25.95
N TYR A 852 -12.36 15.34 -26.03
CA TYR A 852 -11.19 14.97 -26.83
C TYR A 852 -11.60 14.28 -28.11
N LEU A 853 -10.82 14.50 -29.16
CA LEU A 853 -10.89 13.76 -30.40
C LEU A 853 -9.52 13.12 -30.67
N GLU A 854 -9.52 11.85 -31.00
CA GLU A 854 -8.33 11.11 -31.39
C GLU A 854 -8.54 10.34 -32.69
N ALA A 855 -7.49 10.23 -33.50
CA ALA A 855 -7.51 9.38 -34.68
C ALA A 855 -7.30 7.91 -34.29
N SER A 856 -8.08 7.00 -34.86
CA SER A 856 -8.02 5.54 -34.53
C SER A 856 -6.64 4.92 -34.76
N ASN A 857 -5.79 5.50 -35.59
CA ASN A 857 -4.47 4.96 -35.96
C ASN A 857 -3.27 5.77 -35.42
N SER A 858 -3.50 6.92 -34.76
CA SER A 858 -2.44 7.81 -34.27
C SER A 858 -2.96 8.55 -33.07
N ALA A 859 -2.90 7.89 -31.94
CA ALA A 859 -3.59 8.33 -30.72
C ALA A 859 -2.83 9.46 -30.00
N ILE A 860 -2.86 10.67 -30.51
CA ILE A 860 -2.66 11.87 -29.71
C ILE A 860 -4.04 12.48 -29.50
N PRO A 861 -4.62 12.39 -28.31
CA PRO A 861 -5.89 13.03 -28.02
C PRO A 861 -5.74 14.57 -28.06
N GLU A 862 -6.65 15.22 -28.76
CA GLU A 862 -6.71 16.68 -28.87
C GLU A 862 -8.01 17.20 -28.24
N VAL A 863 -7.92 18.26 -27.42
CA VAL A 863 -9.10 18.96 -26.91
C VAL A 863 -9.81 19.60 -28.08
N LYS A 864 -11.00 19.15 -28.37
CA LYS A 864 -11.79 19.65 -29.51
C LYS A 864 -12.88 20.62 -29.09
N ARG A 865 -13.45 20.41 -27.90
CA ARG A 865 -14.47 21.26 -27.31
C ARG A 865 -14.29 21.33 -25.80
N VAL A 866 -14.81 22.41 -25.25
CA VAL A 866 -15.03 22.60 -23.82
C VAL A 866 -16.52 22.83 -23.60
N ILE A 867 -17.11 21.95 -22.79
CA ILE A 867 -18.52 22.07 -22.39
C ILE A 867 -18.56 22.78 -21.04
N ILE A 868 -19.38 23.82 -20.93
CA ILE A 868 -19.71 24.41 -19.63
C ILE A 868 -21.23 24.33 -19.44
N ALA A 869 -21.64 23.69 -18.33
CA ALA A 869 -23.04 23.70 -17.93
C ALA A 869 -23.24 24.59 -16.70
N TYR A 870 -24.29 25.42 -16.76
CA TYR A 870 -24.69 26.35 -15.69
C TYR A 870 -26.21 26.44 -15.60
N GLY A 871 -26.81 25.88 -14.55
CA GLY A 871 -28.25 25.71 -14.47
C GLY A 871 -28.78 24.88 -15.65
N ASP A 872 -29.71 25.43 -16.41
CA ASP A 872 -30.28 24.76 -17.59
C ASP A 872 -29.58 25.15 -18.92
N LYS A 873 -28.48 25.90 -18.85
CA LYS A 873 -27.73 26.38 -20.01
C LYS A 873 -26.48 25.52 -20.22
N ILE A 874 -26.19 25.22 -21.48
CA ILE A 874 -24.97 24.55 -21.89
C ILE A 874 -24.29 25.40 -22.96
N ALA A 875 -23.01 25.68 -22.77
CA ALA A 875 -22.12 26.19 -23.80
C ALA A 875 -21.26 25.07 -24.34
N TYR A 876 -21.07 25.00 -25.63
CA TYR A 876 -20.31 23.95 -26.35
C TYR A 876 -19.39 24.65 -27.36
N GLU A 877 -18.20 25.02 -26.94
CA GLU A 877 -17.33 25.88 -27.71
C GLU A 877 -15.92 25.27 -27.88
N ALA A 878 -15.12 25.84 -28.78
CA ALA A 878 -13.75 25.35 -29.02
C ALA A 878 -12.81 25.64 -27.85
N THR A 879 -13.06 26.68 -27.08
CA THR A 879 -12.20 27.12 -25.98
C THR A 879 -13.02 27.44 -24.72
N LEU A 880 -12.36 27.37 -23.55
CA LEU A 880 -12.95 27.77 -22.28
C LEU A 880 -13.40 29.23 -22.30
N LYS A 881 -12.61 30.10 -22.94
CA LYS A 881 -12.96 31.52 -23.11
C LYS A 881 -14.29 31.72 -23.84
N GLU A 882 -14.43 31.09 -24.99
CA GLU A 882 -15.64 31.18 -25.80
C GLU A 882 -16.87 30.62 -25.06
N ALA A 883 -16.70 29.53 -24.36
CA ALA A 883 -17.77 28.94 -23.57
C ALA A 883 -18.21 29.82 -22.40
N LEU A 884 -17.30 30.53 -21.75
CA LEU A 884 -17.64 31.53 -20.73
C LEU A 884 -18.34 32.75 -21.34
N GLN A 885 -17.88 33.25 -22.50
CA GLN A 885 -18.51 34.34 -23.22
C GLN A 885 -19.92 34.00 -23.67
N SER A 886 -20.13 32.79 -24.16
CA SER A 886 -21.44 32.28 -24.60
C SER A 886 -22.47 32.28 -23.45
N LEU A 887 -22.04 31.96 -22.22
CA LEU A 887 -22.94 31.90 -21.06
C LEU A 887 -23.14 33.24 -20.33
N PHE A 888 -22.09 34.04 -20.20
CA PHE A 888 -22.04 35.19 -19.32
C PHE A 888 -21.80 36.53 -20.04
N GLY A 889 -21.62 36.52 -21.38
CA GLY A 889 -21.35 37.69 -22.20
C GLY A 889 -19.87 37.98 -22.45
N GLU A 890 -19.56 38.88 -23.40
CA GLU A 890 -18.18 39.09 -23.90
C GLU A 890 -17.20 39.49 -22.80
N GLU A 891 -17.61 40.24 -21.80
CA GLU A 891 -16.77 40.74 -20.71
C GLU A 891 -16.27 39.56 -19.78
N ALA A 892 -17.01 38.47 -19.67
CA ALA A 892 -16.63 37.31 -18.85
C ALA A 892 -15.37 36.60 -19.37
N GLY A 893 -15.13 36.64 -20.70
CA GLY A 893 -13.95 36.04 -21.31
C GLY A 893 -12.71 36.96 -21.36
N ASP A 894 -12.86 38.28 -21.18
CA ASP A 894 -11.76 39.22 -21.38
C ASP A 894 -10.72 39.21 -20.26
N SER A 895 -11.11 38.78 -19.07
CA SER A 895 -10.17 38.57 -17.95
C SER A 895 -9.35 37.26 -18.07
N TYR A 896 -9.82 36.31 -18.87
CA TYR A 896 -9.14 35.07 -19.15
C TYR A 896 -8.14 35.27 -20.31
N THR A 897 -6.94 35.66 -19.97
CA THR A 897 -5.82 35.64 -20.92
C THR A 897 -5.35 34.19 -21.07
N GLN A 898 -5.93 33.50 -22.06
CA GLN A 898 -5.28 32.29 -22.58
C GLN A 898 -3.82 32.64 -22.85
N GLY A 899 -2.88 31.89 -22.27
CA GLY A 899 -1.44 32.10 -22.45
C GLY A 899 -0.96 31.81 -23.87
N ILE A 900 -1.62 32.41 -24.87
CA ILE A 900 -1.10 32.48 -26.24
C ILE A 900 0.01 33.50 -26.18
N ASP A 901 1.21 33.10 -26.53
CA ASP A 901 2.40 33.96 -26.65
C ASP A 901 2.16 35.13 -27.61
N THR A 902 1.55 36.23 -27.14
CA THR A 902 1.45 37.48 -27.83
C THR A 902 2.45 38.54 -27.33
N LYS A 903 3.54 38.12 -26.69
CA LYS A 903 4.65 39.02 -26.35
C LYS A 903 5.62 39.21 -27.52
N GLY A 904 5.11 39.87 -28.56
CA GLY A 904 5.91 40.47 -29.65
C GLY A 904 5.51 41.96 -29.85
N LYS A 905 4.99 42.65 -28.84
CA LYS A 905 4.83 44.12 -28.95
C LYS A 905 5.55 44.81 -27.81
N GLY A 906 6.86 45.05 -27.99
CA GLY A 906 7.61 46.04 -27.22
C GLY A 906 7.03 47.43 -27.38
N LYS A 907 6.63 48.06 -26.27
CA LYS A 907 6.42 49.50 -26.17
C LYS A 907 7.77 50.17 -26.43
N THR A 908 7.90 50.84 -27.55
CA THR A 908 8.89 51.91 -27.70
C THR A 908 8.15 53.25 -27.72
N SER A 909 8.29 53.94 -26.59
CA SER A 909 8.08 55.39 -26.54
C SER A 909 9.44 56.07 -26.79
N GLY A 910 9.46 57.09 -27.64
CA GLY A 910 10.55 58.07 -27.65
C GLY A 910 11.03 58.48 -29.04
N ASP A 911 10.70 59.68 -29.38
CA ASP A 911 11.16 60.50 -30.47
C ASP A 911 12.65 60.26 -30.88
N ASP A 912 12.95 60.19 -32.16
CA ASP A 912 13.71 61.26 -32.81
C ASP A 912 13.77 61.14 -34.38
N LYS A 913 13.96 62.28 -34.97
CA LYS A 913 13.85 62.60 -36.41
C LYS A 913 15.04 62.14 -37.25
N ASN A 914 14.70 61.92 -38.47
CA ASN A 914 15.50 62.18 -39.69
C ASN A 914 16.74 61.32 -40.03
N SER A 915 16.59 60.47 -41.02
CA SER A 915 17.39 60.64 -42.27
C SER A 915 16.94 59.61 -43.34
N SER A 916 16.72 60.15 -44.52
CA SER A 916 16.41 59.42 -45.75
C SER A 916 17.56 58.55 -46.25
N SER A 917 17.29 57.26 -46.58
CA SER A 917 17.92 56.59 -47.69
C SER A 917 17.10 55.33 -48.05
N SER A 918 16.81 55.18 -49.30
CA SER A 918 16.16 54.10 -50.02
C SER A 918 16.82 52.76 -49.73
N ALA A 919 16.01 51.77 -49.17
CA ALA A 919 16.32 50.37 -49.25
C ALA A 919 14.99 49.62 -49.40
N GLU A 920 14.98 48.62 -50.22
CA GLU A 920 13.88 47.68 -50.47
C GLU A 920 13.26 47.20 -49.17
N GLU A 921 11.94 47.29 -49.04
CA GLU A 921 11.17 46.79 -47.92
C GLU A 921 11.25 45.27 -47.88
N ASP A 922 12.02 44.78 -46.94
CA ASP A 922 12.06 43.36 -46.60
C ASP A 922 10.77 43.04 -45.81
N GLU A 923 9.77 42.50 -46.52
CA GLU A 923 8.43 42.25 -46.03
C GLU A 923 8.51 41.18 -44.91
N SER A 924 8.09 41.54 -43.69
CA SER A 924 8.18 40.63 -42.54
C SER A 924 7.28 39.39 -42.72
N VAL A 925 7.69 38.23 -42.17
CA VAL A 925 6.92 36.97 -42.20
C VAL A 925 5.49 37.17 -41.67
N ALA A 926 5.30 37.98 -40.61
CA ALA A 926 3.99 38.33 -40.08
C ALA A 926 3.11 39.07 -41.07
N SER A 927 3.68 40.03 -41.85
CA SER A 927 2.95 40.74 -42.86
C SER A 927 2.53 39.84 -44.05
N LEU A 928 3.35 38.86 -44.40
CA LEU A 928 3.01 37.89 -45.45
C LEU A 928 1.91 36.92 -44.99
N ILE A 929 1.89 36.54 -43.71
CA ILE A 929 0.84 35.71 -43.11
C ILE A 929 -0.50 36.47 -43.08
N ASP A 930 -0.51 37.72 -42.66
CA ASP A 930 -1.72 38.57 -42.65
C ASP A 930 -2.30 38.76 -44.05
N LYS A 931 -1.43 38.96 -45.05
CA LYS A 931 -1.84 39.06 -46.45
C LYS A 931 -2.38 37.74 -47.00
N ALA A 932 -1.77 36.62 -46.63
CA ALA A 932 -2.24 35.28 -47.02
C ALA A 932 -3.63 34.98 -46.45
N ASN A 933 -3.85 35.26 -45.15
CA ASN A 933 -5.14 35.10 -44.48
C ASN A 933 -6.20 35.98 -45.15
N LYS A 934 -5.88 37.26 -45.44
CA LYS A 934 -6.82 38.16 -46.11
C LYS A 934 -7.13 37.71 -47.54
N ALA A 935 -6.17 37.21 -48.28
CA ALA A 935 -6.44 36.66 -49.63
C ALA A 935 -7.34 35.44 -49.56
N PHE A 936 -7.18 34.59 -48.54
CA PHE A 936 -8.07 33.44 -48.29
C PHE A 936 -9.49 33.88 -47.97
N GLU A 937 -9.69 34.82 -47.02
CA GLU A 937 -11.00 35.35 -46.64
C GLU A 937 -11.72 36.03 -47.82
N ASP A 938 -11.00 36.85 -48.58
CA ASP A 938 -11.54 37.50 -49.79
C ASP A 938 -11.92 36.45 -50.83
N GLY A 939 -11.16 35.38 -50.97
CA GLY A 939 -11.47 34.22 -51.82
C GLY A 939 -12.75 33.50 -51.39
N GLU A 940 -12.87 33.16 -50.10
CA GLU A 940 -14.11 32.57 -49.59
C GLU A 940 -15.37 33.44 -49.82
N LYS A 941 -15.22 34.74 -49.64
CA LYS A 941 -16.29 35.69 -49.91
C LYS A 941 -16.69 35.71 -51.38
N ALA A 942 -15.70 35.78 -52.28
CA ALA A 942 -15.93 35.70 -53.73
C ALA A 942 -16.64 34.39 -54.13
N LEU A 943 -16.28 33.26 -53.49
CA LEU A 943 -16.94 31.97 -53.70
C LEU A 943 -18.41 31.98 -53.27
N LYS A 944 -18.71 32.54 -52.07
CA LYS A 944 -20.08 32.70 -51.54
C LYS A 944 -20.95 33.60 -52.42
N ASP A 945 -20.34 34.62 -53.01
CA ASP A 945 -20.99 35.58 -53.91
C ASP A 945 -21.10 35.04 -55.35
N GLY A 946 -20.62 33.81 -55.64
CA GLY A 946 -20.69 33.16 -56.94
C GLY A 946 -19.71 33.74 -57.98
N ASN A 947 -18.75 34.53 -57.56
CA ASN A 947 -17.80 35.22 -58.47
C ASN A 947 -16.50 34.36 -58.63
N TRP A 948 -16.59 33.39 -59.53
CA TRP A 948 -15.51 32.43 -59.79
C TRP A 948 -14.21 33.04 -60.28
N LYS A 949 -14.31 34.21 -60.95
CA LYS A 949 -13.12 34.88 -61.43
C LYS A 949 -12.31 35.46 -60.26
N ASP A 950 -12.95 36.26 -59.42
CA ASP A 950 -12.28 36.84 -58.25
C ASP A 950 -11.81 35.78 -57.28
N TYR A 951 -12.53 34.64 -57.13
CA TYR A 951 -12.08 33.49 -56.36
C TYR A 951 -10.75 32.93 -56.90
N GLY A 952 -10.64 32.75 -58.23
CA GLY A 952 -9.41 32.26 -58.86
C GLY A 952 -8.26 33.25 -58.67
N ASP A 953 -8.48 34.55 -58.91
CA ASP A 953 -7.48 35.59 -58.73
C ASP A 953 -6.95 35.66 -57.27
N LYS A 954 -7.83 35.46 -56.26
CA LYS A 954 -7.47 35.43 -54.84
C LYS A 954 -6.76 34.16 -54.42
N MET A 955 -7.07 33.00 -54.97
CA MET A 955 -6.35 31.75 -54.76
C MET A 955 -4.93 31.79 -55.38
N ASP A 956 -4.76 32.42 -56.52
CA ASP A 956 -3.44 32.65 -57.11
C ASP A 956 -2.59 33.61 -56.26
N GLU A 957 -3.18 34.70 -55.74
CA GLU A 957 -2.54 35.64 -54.79
C GLU A 957 -2.08 34.89 -53.51
N LEU A 958 -2.97 34.04 -52.92
CA LEU A 958 -2.64 33.21 -51.77
C LEU A 958 -1.49 32.23 -52.07
N SER A 959 -1.48 31.58 -53.22
CA SER A 959 -0.42 30.66 -53.66
C SER A 959 0.94 31.34 -53.74
N ASP A 960 0.96 32.58 -54.27
CA ASP A 960 2.21 33.34 -54.41
C ASP A 960 2.74 33.87 -53.09
N LEU A 961 1.85 34.25 -52.15
CA LEU A 961 2.20 34.62 -50.77
C LEU A 961 2.74 33.40 -49.97
N LEU A 962 2.15 32.22 -50.14
CA LEU A 962 2.64 30.99 -49.51
C LEU A 962 4.00 30.57 -50.07
N LYS A 963 4.26 30.77 -51.37
CA LYS A 963 5.60 30.54 -51.96
C LYS A 963 6.64 31.46 -51.33
N LYS A 964 6.33 32.77 -51.22
CA LYS A 964 7.19 33.74 -50.56
C LYS A 964 7.48 33.43 -49.09
N LEU A 965 6.51 32.85 -48.39
CA LEU A 965 6.66 32.37 -47.01
C LEU A 965 7.54 31.12 -46.92
N LYS A 966 7.51 30.25 -47.94
CA LYS A 966 8.35 29.02 -47.99
C LYS A 966 9.82 29.37 -48.29
N ASP A 967 10.08 30.46 -49.02
CA ASP A 967 11.43 30.89 -49.42
C ASP A 967 12.11 31.79 -48.35
N LYS A 968 11.41 32.16 -47.29
CA LYS A 968 11.93 32.85 -46.09
C LYS A 968 11.99 31.94 -44.86
#